data_01abc1ece68ac69643cb9f24e0008a77
#
_entry.id   01abc1ece68ac69643cb9f24e0008a77
#
_cell.length_a   1.000
_cell.length_b   1.000
_cell.length_c   1.000
_cell.angle_alpha   90.00
_cell.angle_beta   90.00
_cell.angle_gamma   90.00
#
_symmetry.space_group_name_H-M   'P 1'
#
loop_
_entity.id
_entity.type
_entity.pdbx_description
1 polymer ?
#
loop_
_entity_poly.entity_id
_entity_poly.type
_entity_poly.pdbx_seq_one_letter_code
_entity_poly.pdbx_strand_id
1 'polypeptide(L)'
;MVSKRQFFQIIHPSGIVCFLVLAVEEGIQPNGSQLLKHMNDVKEPLSGLAGLRSNNVSEADKATCQSTEHCIETSLDQRSHPKKLIGPKGENQQKLAQIYDKVVVVDNISRAKKVVQMLMTKYRNFIHACDTEVSKIDVKQETPVGHGEIICFSIYSGPEADFGNGKSCIWVDVLDGGRSVLMEFAPFFEDPCIKKVWHNYSFDSHVIENYGIKLSGFHVDTMHLARLWDSSRRADGGYSLESLTGDSRVMSTKQSCRDKELVVGKISMKSIFGKKKLKKDGSEGKLITVAPVEILQREERVPWICYSALDSISTWKLYDSLKEKLEKMDWTLDGVKRGSMYDFYEEYWRPFGVLLVKMESEGMLVDRAYLSEIQKVAIAEQEVAADKFRKWASKYCPDAKYMNVGSDAQIRQLFFGGTQNRKDQNETLPSSKTFKVPNTENVIEEGKKSPSKYRTIELQSLGVQMPTEMYTPSGWPSVSGDALKIFAGKVSTDEIYLTNEYETKSDGTSSDGKGTSFYGTAYEAFNGGKEGKEACHAIAALCEVCSIDSLISNFILPLQGSHISCKNGRVHCSLNINTETGRLSARRPNLQNQPALEKDRYKIRQAFVAEPGHTLIVADYGQLELRILAHLANCKSMLDAFKAGGDFHSRTAMNMYAHVREAVEEKRVLLEWHPQPGEEKPPVPLLKDVFAAERRKAKMLNFSIAYGKTPVGLSRDWKVSTNEAKKTVELWYNDRKEVLRWQQKCKKKAQEEGCVYTLLGRRRCFPSMTHASHGQKGHIERAAINTPVQGSAADVAMCAMLEIDRNTRLKELGWRLLLQVHDEVILEGPTESAELAKAIVIECMSKPFYGTNFLKVGLSVDAKCAQNWYAAK
;
A
#
# COMPACT_ATOMS: atom_id res chain seq x y z
N MET A 1 22.14 14.82 -38.10
CA MET A 1 20.73 15.28 -37.98
C MET A 1 19.96 14.19 -37.26
N VAL A 2 19.62 14.41 -35.99
CA VAL A 2 18.91 13.43 -35.19
C VAL A 2 17.44 13.84 -35.21
N SER A 3 16.62 13.06 -35.93
CA SER A 3 15.17 13.28 -36.02
C SER A 3 14.50 12.97 -34.66
N LYS A 4 13.90 13.95 -34.01
CA LYS A 4 13.07 13.76 -32.81
C LYS A 4 11.70 13.20 -33.26
N ARG A 5 11.35 12.00 -32.75
CA ARG A 5 10.03 11.39 -32.92
C ARG A 5 9.15 11.78 -31.73
N GLN A 6 8.00 12.38 -31.97
CA GLN A 6 6.99 12.65 -30.97
C GLN A 6 5.86 11.62 -31.07
N PHE A 7 5.42 11.11 -29.92
CA PHE A 7 4.31 10.18 -29.80
C PHE A 7 3.06 10.92 -29.36
N PHE A 8 1.97 10.77 -30.13
CA PHE A 8 0.66 11.27 -29.74
C PHE A 8 -0.27 10.10 -29.48
N GLN A 9 -0.93 10.13 -28.33
CA GLN A 9 -1.96 9.15 -27.97
C GLN A 9 -3.32 9.76 -28.33
N ILE A 10 -4.06 9.09 -29.20
CA ILE A 10 -5.42 9.51 -29.58
C ILE A 10 -6.38 8.43 -29.09
N ILE A 11 -7.33 8.81 -28.25
CA ILE A 11 -8.39 7.93 -27.77
C ILE A 11 -9.61 8.13 -28.67
N HIS A 12 -10.02 7.05 -29.37
CA HIS A 12 -11.24 7.05 -30.18
C HIS A 12 -12.47 6.86 -29.25
N PRO A 13 -13.64 7.44 -29.56
CA PRO A 13 -14.85 7.27 -28.75
C PRO A 13 -15.30 5.80 -28.52
N SER A 14 -14.78 4.85 -29.31
CA SER A 14 -15.01 3.41 -29.16
C SER A 14 -14.04 2.70 -28.18
N GLY A 15 -13.16 3.42 -27.47
CA GLY A 15 -12.24 2.87 -26.48
C GLY A 15 -10.99 2.18 -27.05
N ILE A 16 -10.69 2.35 -28.33
CA ILE A 16 -9.48 1.79 -28.97
C ILE A 16 -8.36 2.82 -28.89
N VAL A 17 -7.23 2.45 -28.26
CA VAL A 17 -6.02 3.26 -28.16
C VAL A 17 -5.13 3.01 -29.36
N CYS A 18 -4.93 4.02 -30.22
CA CYS A 18 -3.97 3.97 -31.35
C CYS A 18 -2.80 4.91 -31.08
N PHE A 19 -1.59 4.43 -31.36
CA PHE A 19 -0.37 5.25 -31.33
C PHE A 19 0.02 5.66 -32.74
N LEU A 20 0.08 6.97 -32.99
CA LEU A 20 0.60 7.52 -34.25
C LEU A 20 2.00 8.08 -34.01
N VAL A 21 2.96 7.64 -34.81
CA VAL A 21 4.33 8.14 -34.80
C VAL A 21 4.51 9.06 -36.02
N LEU A 22 4.63 10.36 -35.79
CA LEU A 22 4.98 11.33 -36.85
C LEU A 22 6.44 11.80 -36.68
N ALA A 23 7.18 11.81 -37.78
CA ALA A 23 8.47 12.48 -37.84
C ALA A 23 8.24 13.97 -38.10
N VAL A 24 8.64 14.82 -37.17
CA VAL A 24 8.52 16.28 -37.30
C VAL A 24 9.91 16.84 -37.59
N GLU A 25 10.06 17.53 -38.72
CA GLU A 25 11.22 18.38 -38.99
C GLU A 25 11.13 19.69 -38.21
N GLU A 26 12.26 20.13 -37.63
CA GLU A 26 12.31 21.33 -36.79
C GLU A 26 11.80 22.59 -37.54
N GLY A 27 10.71 23.18 -37.06
CA GLY A 27 10.29 24.54 -37.47
C GLY A 27 8.83 24.74 -37.81
N ILE A 28 7.98 23.72 -37.91
CA ILE A 28 6.58 23.89 -38.29
C ILE A 28 5.64 23.19 -37.30
N GLN A 29 4.84 23.95 -36.58
CA GLN A 29 3.70 23.40 -35.87
C GLN A 29 2.53 23.17 -36.84
N PRO A 30 2.00 21.97 -37.00
CA PRO A 30 0.88 21.71 -37.86
C PRO A 30 -0.40 22.31 -37.30
N ASN A 31 -1.10 23.09 -38.10
CA ASN A 31 -2.44 23.60 -37.77
C ASN A 31 -3.47 22.47 -37.72
N GLY A 32 -4.47 22.59 -36.80
CA GLY A 32 -5.49 21.56 -36.57
C GLY A 32 -6.24 21.03 -37.80
N SER A 33 -6.24 21.76 -38.92
CA SER A 33 -6.82 21.34 -40.20
C SER A 33 -5.98 20.28 -40.93
N GLN A 34 -4.66 20.20 -40.70
CA GLN A 34 -3.81 19.20 -41.31
C GLN A 34 -3.90 17.85 -40.55
N LEU A 35 -4.15 17.90 -39.24
CA LEU A 35 -4.42 16.69 -38.43
C LEU A 35 -5.72 15.99 -38.84
N LEU A 36 -6.77 16.77 -39.19
CA LEU A 36 -8.04 16.23 -39.69
C LEU A 36 -7.93 15.59 -41.10
N LYS A 37 -7.05 16.08 -41.95
CA LYS A 37 -6.81 15.50 -43.28
C LYS A 37 -6.11 14.12 -43.16
N HIS A 38 -5.13 14.00 -42.31
CA HIS A 38 -4.46 12.71 -42.07
C HIS A 38 -5.36 11.71 -41.36
N MET A 39 -6.36 12.13 -40.57
CA MET A 39 -7.37 11.24 -39.98
C MET A 39 -8.32 10.63 -41.02
N ASN A 40 -8.57 11.30 -42.11
CA ASN A 40 -9.44 10.79 -43.19
C ASN A 40 -8.72 9.75 -44.07
N ASP A 41 -7.41 9.88 -44.24
CA ASP A 41 -6.61 8.95 -45.05
C ASP A 41 -6.35 7.61 -44.35
N VAL A 42 -6.56 7.53 -43.02
CA VAL A 42 -6.43 6.29 -42.21
C VAL A 42 -7.72 5.46 -42.19
N LYS A 43 -8.80 5.93 -42.79
CA LYS A 43 -10.10 5.20 -42.81
C LYS A 43 -10.15 4.01 -43.77
N GLU A 44 -9.30 3.95 -44.78
CA GLU A 44 -9.38 2.88 -45.80
C GLU A 44 -8.81 1.49 -45.41
N PRO A 45 -7.86 1.33 -44.49
CA PRO A 45 -7.40 -0.03 -44.14
C PRO A 45 -8.29 -0.82 -43.19
N LEU A 46 -9.34 -0.23 -42.61
CA LEU A 46 -10.22 -0.89 -41.64
C LEU A 46 -11.49 -1.55 -42.20
N SER A 47 -11.76 -1.38 -43.50
CA SER A 47 -12.91 -2.03 -44.17
C SER A 47 -12.73 -3.51 -44.48
N GLY A 48 -11.57 -4.09 -44.25
CA GLY A 48 -11.22 -5.50 -44.51
C GLY A 48 -11.52 -6.51 -43.41
N LEU A 49 -11.99 -6.09 -42.23
CA LEU A 49 -12.27 -6.97 -41.10
C LEU A 49 -13.78 -7.19 -40.76
N ALA A 50 -14.68 -6.64 -41.57
CA ALA A 50 -16.14 -6.77 -41.39
C ALA A 50 -16.79 -7.87 -42.27
N GLY A 51 -16.03 -8.88 -42.64
CA GLY A 51 -16.51 -9.97 -43.50
C GLY A 51 -16.41 -11.33 -42.88
N LEU A 52 -17.17 -11.63 -41.81
CA LEU A 52 -17.51 -12.99 -41.45
C LEU A 52 -18.82 -13.08 -40.66
N ARG A 53 -19.85 -13.47 -41.45
CA ARG A 53 -21.10 -14.09 -41.06
C ARG A 53 -22.26 -13.24 -40.57
N SER A 54 -23.07 -12.81 -41.55
CA SER A 54 -24.52 -12.77 -41.40
C SER A 54 -25.08 -14.01 -42.11
N ASN A 55 -25.81 -14.85 -41.44
CA ASN A 55 -26.77 -15.75 -42.05
C ASN A 55 -28.16 -15.45 -41.51
N ASN A 56 -28.95 -14.91 -42.43
CA ASN A 56 -30.38 -15.04 -42.60
C ASN A 56 -31.29 -15.46 -41.44
N VAL A 57 -32.19 -14.59 -41.04
CA VAL A 57 -33.62 -14.96 -40.90
C VAL A 57 -34.47 -13.77 -41.39
N SER A 58 -35.49 -14.14 -42.17
CA SER A 58 -36.39 -13.39 -42.97
C SER A 58 -37.29 -12.37 -42.25
N GLU A 59 -37.65 -11.35 -43.04
CA GLU A 59 -38.76 -10.44 -42.82
C GLU A 59 -40.10 -11.15 -42.57
N ALA A 60 -40.86 -10.68 -41.62
CA ALA A 60 -42.30 -10.53 -41.74
C ALA A 60 -42.87 -9.67 -40.60
N ASP A 61 -43.64 -8.73 -41.02
CA ASP A 61 -44.79 -8.05 -40.40
C ASP A 61 -44.61 -6.86 -39.48
N LYS A 62 -44.76 -5.72 -40.16
CA LYS A 62 -45.31 -4.49 -39.60
C LYS A 62 -46.80 -4.64 -39.28
N ALA A 63 -47.20 -4.34 -38.07
CA ALA A 63 -48.57 -3.92 -37.81
C ALA A 63 -48.61 -2.92 -36.62
N THR A 64 -49.13 -1.79 -36.93
CA THR A 64 -49.67 -0.66 -36.14
C THR A 64 -50.53 -1.15 -34.98
N CYS A 65 -50.45 -0.57 -33.79
CA CYS A 65 -51.64 -0.21 -33.04
C CYS A 65 -51.42 0.88 -31.98
N GLN A 66 -52.42 1.70 -31.89
CA GLN A 66 -52.64 2.87 -31.06
C GLN A 66 -52.97 2.53 -29.62
N SER A 67 -52.69 3.53 -28.78
CA SER A 67 -53.20 3.83 -27.43
C SER A 67 -54.56 3.22 -27.04
N THR A 68 -54.62 2.73 -25.78
CA THR A 68 -55.78 2.99 -24.89
C THR A 68 -55.39 2.68 -23.42
N GLU A 69 -55.62 3.63 -22.57
CA GLU A 69 -55.72 3.51 -21.12
C GLU A 69 -56.92 2.61 -20.75
N HIS A 70 -56.72 1.70 -19.78
CA HIS A 70 -57.84 1.27 -18.91
C HIS A 70 -57.31 0.70 -17.61
N CYS A 71 -57.77 1.33 -16.50
CA CYS A 71 -57.74 0.82 -15.17
C CYS A 71 -58.57 -0.49 -15.06
N ILE A 72 -58.03 -1.50 -14.36
CA ILE A 72 -58.90 -2.51 -13.72
C ILE A 72 -58.24 -2.91 -12.37
N GLU A 73 -58.97 -2.55 -11.28
CA GLU A 73 -58.93 -3.25 -10.01
C GLU A 73 -59.65 -4.60 -10.18
N THR A 74 -59.05 -5.66 -9.61
CA THR A 74 -59.88 -6.74 -8.99
C THR A 74 -58.98 -7.74 -8.21
N SER A 75 -59.17 -7.77 -6.94
CA SER A 75 -59.61 -8.86 -6.02
C SER A 75 -58.74 -10.15 -5.93
N LEU A 76 -58.38 -10.39 -4.69
CA LEU A 76 -57.85 -11.61 -4.05
C LEU A 76 -58.59 -12.88 -4.49
N ASP A 77 -57.87 -13.95 -4.74
CA ASP A 77 -58.33 -15.26 -4.30
C ASP A 77 -57.15 -16.15 -3.83
N GLN A 78 -57.41 -16.84 -2.72
CA GLN A 78 -56.53 -17.76 -2.02
C GLN A 78 -56.49 -19.11 -2.74
N ARG A 79 -55.25 -19.67 -3.02
CA ARG A 79 -55.07 -21.15 -3.04
C ARG A 79 -53.65 -21.60 -2.76
N SER A 80 -53.56 -22.38 -1.72
CA SER A 80 -52.61 -23.45 -1.32
C SER A 80 -51.30 -23.68 -2.10
N HIS A 81 -50.19 -23.65 -1.32
CA HIS A 81 -48.84 -23.96 -1.68
C HIS A 81 -48.52 -25.42 -2.00
N PRO A 82 -47.54 -25.67 -2.88
CA PRO A 82 -46.58 -26.75 -2.71
C PRO A 82 -45.23 -26.21 -2.30
N LYS A 83 -44.67 -26.70 -1.17
CA LYS A 83 -43.30 -26.45 -0.74
C LYS A 83 -42.30 -26.97 -1.78
N LYS A 84 -41.79 -26.08 -2.63
CA LYS A 84 -40.58 -26.35 -3.43
C LYS A 84 -39.37 -26.04 -2.56
N LEU A 85 -38.43 -26.98 -2.47
CA LEU A 85 -37.09 -26.77 -1.93
C LEU A 85 -36.41 -25.59 -2.69
N ILE A 86 -36.30 -24.47 -2.05
CA ILE A 86 -35.65 -23.25 -2.58
C ILE A 86 -34.15 -23.39 -2.29
N GLY A 87 -33.32 -23.42 -3.32
CA GLY A 87 -31.87 -23.42 -3.18
C GLY A 87 -31.34 -22.10 -2.62
N PRO A 88 -30.06 -22.02 -2.20
CA PRO A 88 -29.50 -20.88 -1.44
C PRO A 88 -29.67 -19.50 -2.10
N LYS A 89 -29.88 -19.42 -3.40
CA LYS A 89 -30.20 -18.16 -4.10
C LYS A 89 -31.63 -17.66 -3.78
N GLY A 90 -32.58 -18.56 -3.62
CA GLY A 90 -33.97 -18.20 -3.32
C GLY A 90 -34.15 -17.68 -1.88
N GLU A 91 -33.39 -18.22 -0.91
CA GLU A 91 -33.42 -17.73 0.48
C GLU A 91 -32.88 -16.30 0.62
N ASN A 92 -31.78 -15.99 -0.09
CA ASN A 92 -31.21 -14.65 -0.08
C ASN A 92 -32.14 -13.62 -0.74
N GLN A 93 -32.83 -13.99 -1.82
CA GLN A 93 -33.82 -13.12 -2.47
C GLN A 93 -35.04 -12.86 -1.59
N GLN A 94 -35.51 -13.85 -0.85
CA GLN A 94 -36.63 -13.65 0.12
C GLN A 94 -36.23 -12.76 1.28
N LYS A 95 -35.00 -12.92 1.81
CA LYS A 95 -34.45 -12.04 2.87
C LYS A 95 -34.31 -10.60 2.38
N LEU A 96 -33.87 -10.40 1.14
CA LEU A 96 -33.74 -9.06 0.54
C LEU A 96 -35.12 -8.40 0.32
N ALA A 97 -36.14 -9.14 -0.11
CA ALA A 97 -37.48 -8.60 -0.33
C ALA A 97 -38.08 -7.94 0.93
N GLN A 98 -37.83 -8.49 2.11
CA GLN A 98 -38.25 -7.91 3.38
C GLN A 98 -37.60 -6.54 3.71
N ILE A 99 -36.44 -6.24 3.10
CA ILE A 99 -35.76 -4.94 3.27
C ILE A 99 -36.47 -3.86 2.47
N TYR A 100 -37.01 -4.17 1.29
CA TYR A 100 -37.68 -3.19 0.42
C TYR A 100 -38.82 -2.46 1.11
N ASP A 101 -39.60 -3.18 1.91
CA ASP A 101 -40.72 -2.61 2.66
C ASP A 101 -40.31 -1.57 3.71
N LYS A 102 -39.02 -1.56 4.10
CA LYS A 102 -38.45 -0.60 5.05
C LYS A 102 -37.75 0.58 4.36
N VAL A 103 -37.73 0.64 3.02
CA VAL A 103 -36.99 1.63 2.27
C VAL A 103 -37.91 2.68 1.66
N VAL A 104 -37.62 3.95 1.89
CA VAL A 104 -38.19 5.08 1.16
C VAL A 104 -37.32 5.35 -0.06
N VAL A 105 -37.87 5.22 -1.25
CA VAL A 105 -37.19 5.53 -2.51
C VAL A 105 -37.36 7.00 -2.82
N VAL A 106 -36.23 7.72 -2.97
CA VAL A 106 -36.16 9.14 -3.32
C VAL A 106 -35.55 9.26 -4.71
N ASP A 107 -36.37 9.55 -5.69
CA ASP A 107 -36.02 9.60 -7.12
C ASP A 107 -36.27 10.99 -7.75
N ASN A 108 -36.73 11.96 -6.96
CA ASN A 108 -37.03 13.29 -7.41
C ASN A 108 -36.84 14.36 -6.31
N ILE A 109 -36.70 15.62 -6.73
CA ILE A 109 -36.41 16.77 -5.85
C ILE A 109 -37.53 16.97 -4.79
N SER A 110 -38.82 16.77 -5.12
CA SER A 110 -39.91 16.99 -4.16
C SER A 110 -39.83 16.03 -2.98
N ARG A 111 -39.53 14.73 -3.24
CA ARG A 111 -39.31 13.73 -2.20
C ARG A 111 -38.04 14.02 -1.42
N ALA A 112 -36.94 14.41 -2.13
CA ALA A 112 -35.69 14.77 -1.49
C ALA A 112 -35.89 15.90 -0.45
N LYS A 113 -36.55 16.99 -0.83
CA LYS A 113 -36.83 18.12 0.08
C LYS A 113 -37.59 17.68 1.33
N LYS A 114 -38.63 16.84 1.20
CA LYS A 114 -39.38 16.32 2.35
C LYS A 114 -38.51 15.48 3.29
N VAL A 115 -37.71 14.58 2.73
CA VAL A 115 -36.83 13.70 3.51
C VAL A 115 -35.71 14.50 4.18
N VAL A 116 -35.08 15.43 3.49
CA VAL A 116 -34.05 16.30 4.04
C VAL A 116 -34.59 17.16 5.16
N GLN A 117 -35.81 17.71 5.02
CA GLN A 117 -36.47 18.45 6.08
C GLN A 117 -36.65 17.58 7.35
N MET A 118 -37.07 16.32 7.19
CA MET A 118 -37.18 15.38 8.33
C MET A 118 -35.84 15.08 8.97
N LEU A 119 -34.80 14.87 8.18
CA LEU A 119 -33.43 14.65 8.69
C LEU A 119 -32.89 15.87 9.43
N MET A 120 -33.16 17.07 8.95
CA MET A 120 -32.68 18.34 9.51
C MET A 120 -33.49 18.79 10.76
N THR A 121 -34.68 18.24 10.98
CA THR A 121 -35.55 18.63 12.09
C THR A 121 -35.85 17.48 13.03
N LYS A 122 -36.79 16.60 12.66
CA LYS A 122 -37.28 15.50 13.52
C LYS A 122 -36.21 14.53 13.93
N TYR A 123 -35.29 14.18 13.01
CA TYR A 123 -34.24 13.19 13.21
C TYR A 123 -32.85 13.79 13.35
N ARG A 124 -32.73 15.11 13.54
CA ARG A 124 -31.43 15.82 13.64
C ARG A 124 -30.49 15.23 14.70
N ASN A 125 -31.02 14.74 15.81
CA ASN A 125 -30.23 14.20 16.91
C ASN A 125 -30.00 12.68 16.81
N PHE A 126 -30.53 12.05 15.77
CA PHE A 126 -30.31 10.61 15.53
C PHE A 126 -28.91 10.36 14.99
N ILE A 127 -28.49 9.09 15.05
CA ILE A 127 -27.27 8.62 14.42
C ILE A 127 -27.64 8.02 13.06
N HIS A 128 -27.07 8.55 12.01
CA HIS A 128 -27.34 8.17 10.62
C HIS A 128 -26.20 7.36 10.05
N ALA A 129 -26.42 6.10 9.72
CA ALA A 129 -25.48 5.32 8.93
C ALA A 129 -25.71 5.60 7.45
N CYS A 130 -24.62 5.95 6.74
CA CYS A 130 -24.65 6.32 5.33
C CYS A 130 -23.72 5.41 4.54
N ASP A 131 -24.05 5.18 3.27
CA ASP A 131 -23.25 4.42 2.33
C ASP A 131 -23.51 4.90 0.91
N THR A 132 -22.47 4.94 0.04
CA THR A 132 -22.59 5.37 -1.35
C THR A 132 -22.21 4.24 -2.30
N GLU A 133 -22.96 4.09 -3.40
CA GLU A 133 -22.64 3.21 -4.51
C GLU A 133 -22.10 4.04 -5.68
N VAL A 134 -20.96 3.63 -6.21
CA VAL A 134 -20.16 4.44 -7.13
C VAL A 134 -19.83 3.67 -8.39
N SER A 135 -19.95 4.34 -9.53
CA SER A 135 -19.52 3.86 -10.84
C SER A 135 -18.29 4.62 -11.34
N LYS A 136 -17.77 4.21 -12.50
CA LYS A 136 -16.68 4.88 -13.22
C LYS A 136 -15.40 5.07 -12.38
N ILE A 137 -15.07 4.10 -11.56
CA ILE A 137 -13.82 4.04 -10.81
C ILE A 137 -13.26 2.62 -10.78
N ASP A 138 -11.98 2.46 -11.09
CA ASP A 138 -11.26 1.22 -10.77
C ASP A 138 -10.67 1.32 -9.36
N VAL A 139 -11.43 0.82 -8.38
CA VAL A 139 -11.04 0.84 -6.96
C VAL A 139 -9.73 0.09 -6.66
N LYS A 140 -9.13 -0.62 -7.62
CA LYS A 140 -7.82 -1.26 -7.45
C LYS A 140 -6.66 -0.33 -7.80
N GLN A 141 -6.87 0.59 -8.72
CA GLN A 141 -5.83 1.45 -9.28
C GLN A 141 -6.05 2.93 -8.96
N GLU A 142 -7.30 3.38 -8.89
CA GLU A 142 -7.65 4.78 -8.75
C GLU A 142 -7.96 5.18 -7.31
N THR A 143 -7.64 6.42 -6.96
CA THR A 143 -8.07 7.06 -5.73
C THR A 143 -9.48 7.63 -5.90
N PRO A 144 -10.33 7.67 -4.85
CA PRO A 144 -11.63 8.31 -4.94
C PRO A 144 -11.56 9.84 -5.06
N VAL A 145 -10.41 10.47 -4.77
CA VAL A 145 -10.22 11.92 -4.94
C VAL A 145 -10.25 12.29 -6.42
N GLY A 146 -11.34 12.93 -6.85
CA GLY A 146 -11.58 13.36 -8.23
C GLY A 146 -11.99 12.22 -9.18
N HIS A 147 -12.21 10.99 -8.70
CA HIS A 147 -12.70 9.86 -9.49
C HIS A 147 -13.97 9.29 -8.88
N GLY A 148 -14.76 8.62 -9.74
CA GLY A 148 -15.99 7.96 -9.36
C GLY A 148 -17.21 8.89 -9.46
N GLU A 149 -18.33 8.31 -9.88
CA GLU A 149 -19.64 8.96 -9.93
C GLU A 149 -20.62 8.22 -9.02
N ILE A 150 -21.26 8.95 -8.11
CA ILE A 150 -22.29 8.39 -7.24
C ILE A 150 -23.51 8.06 -8.09
N ILE A 151 -23.96 6.81 -8.05
CA ILE A 151 -25.18 6.35 -8.74
C ILE A 151 -26.38 6.27 -7.81
N CYS A 152 -26.14 5.94 -6.54
CA CYS A 152 -27.13 6.01 -5.48
C CYS A 152 -26.43 6.09 -4.12
N PHE A 153 -27.19 6.41 -3.08
CA PHE A 153 -26.73 6.30 -1.70
C PHE A 153 -27.90 5.93 -0.78
N SER A 154 -27.58 5.40 0.38
CA SER A 154 -28.54 5.03 1.38
C SER A 154 -28.25 5.68 2.73
N ILE A 155 -29.29 5.99 3.50
CA ILE A 155 -29.23 6.54 4.85
C ILE A 155 -30.16 5.73 5.74
N TYR A 156 -29.62 5.14 6.79
CA TYR A 156 -30.40 4.45 7.82
C TYR A 156 -30.28 5.15 9.16
N SER A 157 -31.40 5.57 9.73
CA SER A 157 -31.46 6.42 10.94
C SER A 157 -31.80 5.62 12.21
N GLY A 158 -31.64 4.31 12.16
CA GLY A 158 -31.99 3.41 13.27
C GLY A 158 -33.45 2.92 13.24
N PRO A 159 -33.80 1.94 14.08
CA PRO A 159 -35.10 1.26 14.03
C PRO A 159 -36.29 2.14 14.48
N GLU A 160 -36.05 3.23 15.21
CA GLU A 160 -37.09 4.16 15.71
C GLU A 160 -37.43 5.26 14.70
N ALA A 161 -36.67 5.38 13.59
CA ALA A 161 -36.97 6.37 12.57
C ALA A 161 -38.08 5.89 11.65
N ASP A 162 -39.00 6.80 11.32
CA ASP A 162 -40.11 6.57 10.37
C ASP A 162 -40.22 7.76 9.40
N PHE A 163 -39.78 7.54 8.17
CA PHE A 163 -39.87 8.51 7.09
C PHE A 163 -41.19 8.42 6.30
N GLY A 164 -42.15 7.65 6.84
CA GLY A 164 -43.50 7.40 6.32
C GLY A 164 -43.80 5.90 6.21
N ASN A 165 -44.93 5.48 6.67
CA ASN A 165 -45.44 4.09 6.62
C ASN A 165 -44.51 3.05 7.27
N GLY A 166 -43.85 3.40 8.37
CA GLY A 166 -42.95 2.51 9.09
C GLY A 166 -41.58 2.29 8.42
N LYS A 167 -41.20 3.13 7.45
CA LYS A 167 -39.94 3.02 6.68
C LYS A 167 -38.81 3.79 7.36
N SER A 168 -37.78 3.09 7.76
CA SER A 168 -36.65 3.63 8.54
C SER A 168 -35.37 3.86 7.72
N CYS A 169 -35.33 3.39 6.48
CA CYS A 169 -34.20 3.55 5.57
C CYS A 169 -34.58 4.40 4.37
N ILE A 170 -33.68 5.27 3.93
CA ILE A 170 -33.80 6.11 2.73
C ILE A 170 -32.85 5.56 1.70
N TRP A 171 -33.31 5.42 0.47
CA TRP A 171 -32.47 5.15 -0.69
C TRP A 171 -32.70 6.22 -1.75
N VAL A 172 -31.62 6.83 -2.24
CA VAL A 172 -31.67 8.00 -3.13
C VAL A 172 -31.08 7.63 -4.49
N ASP A 173 -31.87 7.81 -5.54
CA ASP A 173 -31.45 7.59 -6.91
C ASP A 173 -30.73 8.84 -7.44
N VAL A 174 -29.43 8.71 -7.71
CA VAL A 174 -28.63 9.77 -8.31
C VAL A 174 -28.42 9.50 -9.81
N LEU A 175 -28.43 8.23 -10.22
CA LEU A 175 -28.19 7.83 -11.62
C LEU A 175 -29.26 8.37 -12.56
N ASP A 176 -30.53 8.13 -12.23
CA ASP A 176 -31.68 8.55 -13.04
C ASP A 176 -32.38 9.76 -12.46
N GLY A 177 -32.32 10.00 -11.14
CA GLY A 177 -32.83 11.20 -10.47
C GLY A 177 -31.97 12.46 -10.70
N GLY A 178 -30.72 12.27 -11.11
CA GLY A 178 -29.78 13.32 -11.47
C GLY A 178 -29.05 13.96 -10.28
N ARG A 179 -27.98 14.71 -10.61
CA ARG A 179 -27.15 15.43 -9.64
C ARG A 179 -27.95 16.37 -8.74
N SER A 180 -29.03 16.96 -9.23
CA SER A 180 -29.88 17.88 -8.48
C SER A 180 -30.53 17.23 -7.25
N VAL A 181 -30.87 15.95 -7.31
CA VAL A 181 -31.41 15.20 -6.17
C VAL A 181 -30.36 15.02 -5.08
N LEU A 182 -29.11 14.72 -5.46
CA LEU A 182 -27.97 14.65 -4.50
C LEU A 182 -27.74 16.03 -3.84
N MET A 183 -27.78 17.12 -4.61
CA MET A 183 -27.53 18.47 -4.07
C MET A 183 -28.57 18.91 -3.04
N GLU A 184 -29.79 18.41 -3.06
CA GLU A 184 -30.79 18.67 -2.01
C GLU A 184 -30.35 18.09 -0.64
N PHE A 185 -29.49 17.07 -0.62
CA PHE A 185 -28.94 16.49 0.61
C PHE A 185 -27.67 17.22 1.11
N ALA A 186 -27.15 18.23 0.40
CA ALA A 186 -25.99 18.99 0.84
C ALA A 186 -26.14 19.55 2.26
N PRO A 187 -27.29 20.17 2.67
CA PRO A 187 -27.46 20.65 4.04
C PRO A 187 -27.33 19.54 5.11
N PHE A 188 -27.80 18.32 4.80
CA PHE A 188 -27.64 17.16 5.72
C PHE A 188 -26.17 16.73 5.78
N PHE A 189 -25.48 16.60 4.66
CA PHE A 189 -24.09 16.17 4.64
C PHE A 189 -23.14 17.17 5.28
N GLU A 190 -23.40 18.47 5.12
CA GLU A 190 -22.54 19.56 5.60
C GLU A 190 -22.81 19.97 7.06
N ASP A 191 -23.92 19.57 7.67
CA ASP A 191 -24.21 19.93 9.06
C ASP A 191 -23.28 19.18 10.03
N PRO A 192 -22.40 19.89 10.79
CA PRO A 192 -21.47 19.27 11.72
C PRO A 192 -22.17 18.69 12.98
N CYS A 193 -23.42 19.09 13.27
CA CYS A 193 -24.15 18.61 14.43
C CYS A 193 -24.86 17.28 14.18
N ILE A 194 -25.12 16.92 12.93
CA ILE A 194 -25.76 15.66 12.56
C ILE A 194 -24.72 14.55 12.51
N LYS A 195 -24.87 13.56 13.40
CA LYS A 195 -23.91 12.46 13.56
C LYS A 195 -24.06 11.42 12.45
N LYS A 196 -22.99 11.22 11.66
CA LYS A 196 -22.95 10.28 10.54
C LYS A 196 -21.94 9.16 10.81
N VAL A 197 -22.37 7.94 10.56
CA VAL A 197 -21.60 6.70 10.73
C VAL A 197 -21.37 6.08 9.34
N TRP A 198 -20.16 5.60 9.11
CA TRP A 198 -19.71 5.06 7.83
C TRP A 198 -18.95 3.75 8.01
N HIS A 199 -18.78 3.02 6.93
CA HIS A 199 -17.85 1.91 6.85
C HIS A 199 -16.78 2.19 5.79
N ASN A 200 -15.57 2.58 6.20
CA ASN A 200 -14.50 3.11 5.33
C ASN A 200 -14.76 4.56 4.87
N TYR A 201 -15.04 5.43 5.84
CA TYR A 201 -15.40 6.85 5.71
C TYR A 201 -14.65 7.62 4.63
N SER A 202 -13.33 7.39 4.49
CA SER A 202 -12.48 8.10 3.54
C SER A 202 -13.00 7.99 2.10
N PHE A 203 -13.49 6.80 1.69
CA PHE A 203 -13.97 6.57 0.33
C PHE A 203 -15.22 7.43 0.02
N ASP A 204 -16.21 7.34 0.89
CA ASP A 204 -17.48 8.06 0.72
C ASP A 204 -17.30 9.58 0.84
N SER A 205 -16.42 10.03 1.74
CA SER A 205 -16.10 11.45 1.88
C SER A 205 -15.56 12.02 0.57
N HIS A 206 -14.60 11.37 -0.05
CA HIS A 206 -14.00 11.89 -1.29
C HIS A 206 -14.95 11.87 -2.48
N VAL A 207 -15.77 10.81 -2.63
CA VAL A 207 -16.72 10.78 -3.76
C VAL A 207 -17.84 11.79 -3.58
N ILE A 208 -18.28 12.11 -2.36
CA ILE A 208 -19.24 13.18 -2.07
C ILE A 208 -18.59 14.55 -2.32
N GLU A 209 -17.33 14.75 -1.87
CA GLU A 209 -16.57 15.99 -2.10
C GLU A 209 -16.31 16.28 -3.59
N ASN A 210 -16.26 15.27 -4.45
CA ASN A 210 -16.16 15.45 -5.91
C ASN A 210 -17.36 16.22 -6.50
N TYR A 211 -18.51 16.25 -5.81
CA TYR A 211 -19.68 17.04 -6.18
C TYR A 211 -19.68 18.44 -5.59
N GLY A 212 -18.68 18.80 -4.77
CA GLY A 212 -18.55 20.10 -4.11
C GLY A 212 -19.28 20.16 -2.75
N ILE A 213 -19.76 19.03 -2.22
CA ILE A 213 -20.41 18.94 -0.90
C ILE A 213 -19.31 18.65 0.14
N LYS A 214 -19.16 19.54 1.11
CA LYS A 214 -18.16 19.40 2.18
C LYS A 214 -18.71 18.54 3.33
N LEU A 215 -18.36 17.25 3.32
CA LEU A 215 -18.85 16.32 4.32
C LEU A 215 -18.41 16.70 5.74
N SER A 216 -19.38 16.80 6.65
CA SER A 216 -19.19 17.17 8.06
C SER A 216 -19.99 16.23 8.99
N GLY A 217 -19.84 16.38 10.31
CA GLY A 217 -20.57 15.56 11.27
C GLY A 217 -20.10 14.10 11.32
N PHE A 218 -18.85 13.82 10.94
CA PHE A 218 -18.26 12.49 11.10
C PHE A 218 -18.30 12.04 12.56
N HIS A 219 -18.96 10.94 12.82
CA HIS A 219 -19.07 10.36 14.16
C HIS A 219 -18.24 9.10 14.29
N VAL A 220 -18.44 8.12 13.41
CA VAL A 220 -17.74 6.83 13.48
C VAL A 220 -17.44 6.25 12.10
N ASP A 221 -16.25 5.67 11.97
CA ASP A 221 -15.93 4.65 10.98
C ASP A 221 -15.93 3.27 11.65
N THR A 222 -16.88 2.41 11.25
CA THR A 222 -17.05 1.08 11.85
C THR A 222 -15.85 0.16 11.56
N MET A 223 -15.10 0.41 10.48
CA MET A 223 -13.85 -0.31 10.21
C MET A 223 -12.78 0.05 11.24
N HIS A 224 -12.70 1.31 11.67
CA HIS A 224 -11.80 1.75 12.74
C HIS A 224 -12.20 1.13 14.09
N LEU A 225 -13.49 1.13 14.44
CA LEU A 225 -13.96 0.46 15.67
C LEU A 225 -13.61 -1.03 15.68
N ALA A 226 -13.84 -1.72 14.55
CA ALA A 226 -13.53 -3.15 14.44
C ALA A 226 -12.03 -3.44 14.61
N ARG A 227 -11.17 -2.55 14.10
CA ARG A 227 -9.71 -2.66 14.28
C ARG A 227 -9.27 -2.39 15.70
N LEU A 228 -9.91 -1.45 16.37
CA LEU A 228 -9.64 -1.13 17.76
C LEU A 228 -10.09 -2.28 18.69
N TRP A 229 -11.22 -2.91 18.36
CA TRP A 229 -11.71 -4.08 19.07
C TRP A 229 -10.78 -5.30 18.90
N ASP A 230 -10.39 -5.60 17.65
CA ASP A 230 -9.45 -6.70 17.35
C ASP A 230 -8.59 -6.38 16.11
N SER A 231 -7.32 -6.04 16.34
CA SER A 231 -6.36 -5.71 15.30
C SER A 231 -5.80 -6.93 14.54
N SER A 232 -6.10 -8.15 14.99
CA SER A 232 -5.53 -9.41 14.46
C SER A 232 -6.40 -10.11 13.39
N ARG A 233 -7.60 -9.61 13.11
CA ARG A 233 -8.61 -10.23 12.22
C ARG A 233 -8.19 -10.44 10.76
N ARG A 234 -7.03 -9.97 10.34
CA ARG A 234 -6.57 -10.11 8.95
C ARG A 234 -6.57 -11.57 8.46
N ALA A 235 -6.30 -12.52 9.36
CA ALA A 235 -6.35 -13.97 9.08
C ALA A 235 -7.79 -14.53 9.11
N ASP A 236 -8.71 -13.87 9.82
CA ASP A 236 -10.09 -14.31 10.09
C ASP A 236 -11.13 -13.58 9.22
N GLY A 237 -10.88 -13.43 7.91
CA GLY A 237 -11.82 -12.80 6.97
C GLY A 237 -11.69 -11.26 6.85
N GLY A 238 -10.87 -10.61 7.67
CA GLY A 238 -10.56 -9.18 7.57
C GLY A 238 -11.63 -8.25 8.16
N TYR A 239 -11.73 -7.04 7.57
CA TYR A 239 -12.55 -5.93 8.10
C TYR A 239 -13.58 -5.43 7.09
N SER A 240 -13.95 -6.22 6.08
CA SER A 240 -15.05 -5.88 5.19
C SER A 240 -16.37 -5.94 5.93
N LEU A 241 -17.36 -5.13 5.54
CA LEU A 241 -18.68 -5.09 6.14
C LEU A 241 -19.32 -6.48 6.14
N GLU A 242 -19.19 -7.24 5.04
CA GLU A 242 -19.67 -8.63 4.92
C GLU A 242 -19.03 -9.55 5.96
N SER A 243 -17.67 -9.52 6.09
CA SER A 243 -16.95 -10.37 7.04
C SER A 243 -17.27 -10.03 8.49
N LEU A 244 -17.43 -8.75 8.82
CA LEU A 244 -17.73 -8.31 10.18
C LEU A 244 -19.16 -8.63 10.58
N THR A 245 -20.14 -8.38 9.72
CA THR A 245 -21.56 -8.63 10.01
C THR A 245 -21.94 -10.10 9.91
N GLY A 246 -21.13 -10.92 9.22
CA GLY A 246 -21.27 -12.37 9.19
C GLY A 246 -20.65 -13.11 10.38
N ASP A 247 -19.85 -12.42 11.22
CA ASP A 247 -19.18 -13.02 12.36
C ASP A 247 -19.99 -12.82 13.66
N SER A 248 -20.48 -13.91 14.23
CA SER A 248 -21.26 -13.90 15.48
C SER A 248 -20.46 -13.38 16.68
N ARG A 249 -19.11 -13.41 16.63
CA ARG A 249 -18.26 -12.82 17.68
C ARG A 249 -18.30 -11.30 17.65
N VAL A 250 -18.51 -10.73 16.46
CA VAL A 250 -18.59 -9.28 16.24
C VAL A 250 -19.98 -8.78 16.53
N MET A 251 -21.01 -9.43 15.98
CA MET A 251 -22.40 -9.01 16.14
C MET A 251 -22.97 -9.39 17.51
N SER A 252 -23.55 -8.42 18.22
CA SER A 252 -24.19 -8.66 19.53
C SER A 252 -25.44 -9.51 19.40
N THR A 253 -25.59 -10.45 20.34
CA THR A 253 -26.80 -11.29 20.45
C THR A 253 -27.96 -10.61 21.15
N LYS A 254 -27.77 -9.45 21.78
CA LYS A 254 -28.83 -8.66 22.41
C LYS A 254 -29.58 -7.86 21.36
N GLN A 255 -30.44 -8.54 20.63
CA GLN A 255 -31.45 -7.87 19.81
C GLN A 255 -32.59 -7.38 20.71
N SER A 256 -32.96 -6.12 20.54
CA SER A 256 -34.23 -5.60 20.97
C SER A 256 -35.36 -6.53 20.46
N CYS A 257 -36.30 -6.90 21.31
CA CYS A 257 -37.37 -7.86 21.00
C CYS A 257 -38.22 -7.52 19.77
N ARG A 258 -38.06 -6.34 19.19
CA ARG A 258 -38.79 -5.84 18.00
C ARG A 258 -38.10 -6.20 16.65
N ASP A 259 -36.80 -6.52 16.65
CA ASP A 259 -36.03 -6.74 15.41
C ASP A 259 -35.59 -8.19 15.17
N LYS A 260 -36.27 -9.18 15.78
CA LYS A 260 -35.89 -10.60 15.62
C LYS A 260 -35.95 -11.13 14.17
N GLU A 261 -36.59 -10.41 13.27
CA GLU A 261 -36.80 -10.85 11.87
C GLU A 261 -35.69 -10.40 10.89
N LEU A 262 -34.85 -9.42 11.22
CA LEU A 262 -33.82 -8.87 10.31
C LEU A 262 -32.38 -9.17 10.75
N VAL A 263 -32.06 -10.43 11.01
CA VAL A 263 -30.66 -10.89 11.16
C VAL A 263 -30.10 -11.20 9.77
N VAL A 264 -29.92 -10.19 8.93
CA VAL A 264 -29.21 -10.34 7.67
C VAL A 264 -27.99 -9.44 7.77
N GLY A 265 -26.79 -10.04 7.85
CA GLY A 265 -25.53 -9.33 7.58
C GLY A 265 -25.43 -8.95 6.10
N LYS A 266 -24.48 -8.09 5.74
CA LYS A 266 -24.19 -7.75 4.34
C LYS A 266 -24.07 -9.02 3.50
N ILE A 267 -24.71 -9.04 2.35
CA ILE A 267 -24.61 -10.12 1.35
C ILE A 267 -23.77 -9.60 0.20
N SER A 268 -22.80 -10.39 -0.28
CA SER A 268 -21.92 -9.93 -1.36
C SER A 268 -22.66 -9.76 -2.70
N MET A 269 -22.25 -8.74 -3.45
CA MET A 269 -22.74 -8.46 -4.80
C MET A 269 -22.64 -9.71 -5.72
N LYS A 270 -21.57 -10.50 -5.58
CA LYS A 270 -21.39 -11.75 -6.34
C LYS A 270 -22.41 -12.83 -5.99
N SER A 271 -22.87 -12.85 -4.75
CA SER A 271 -23.89 -13.81 -4.29
C SER A 271 -25.28 -13.47 -4.82
N ILE A 272 -25.59 -12.18 -4.98
CA ILE A 272 -26.90 -11.70 -5.46
C ILE A 272 -26.93 -11.66 -6.99
N PHE A 273 -25.97 -10.93 -7.60
CA PHE A 273 -25.98 -10.57 -9.03
C PHE A 273 -25.01 -11.40 -9.88
N GLY A 274 -24.21 -12.29 -9.27
CA GLY A 274 -23.19 -13.06 -9.97
C GLY A 274 -23.78 -14.07 -10.97
N LYS A 275 -23.35 -13.99 -12.24
CA LYS A 275 -23.67 -14.95 -13.31
C LYS A 275 -22.39 -15.72 -13.68
N LYS A 276 -22.47 -17.04 -13.80
CA LYS A 276 -21.33 -17.87 -14.24
C LYS A 276 -21.05 -17.59 -15.72
N LYS A 277 -19.78 -17.31 -16.05
CA LYS A 277 -19.38 -17.11 -17.44
C LYS A 277 -19.50 -18.42 -18.21
N LEU A 278 -20.23 -18.42 -19.32
CA LEU A 278 -20.33 -19.56 -20.20
C LEU A 278 -19.00 -19.81 -20.94
N LYS A 279 -18.61 -21.06 -21.08
CA LYS A 279 -17.49 -21.48 -21.92
C LYS A 279 -17.92 -21.46 -23.40
N LYS A 280 -16.95 -21.63 -24.29
CA LYS A 280 -17.22 -21.70 -25.75
C LYS A 280 -18.17 -22.81 -26.17
N ASP A 281 -18.27 -23.87 -25.36
CA ASP A 281 -19.16 -25.03 -25.56
C ASP A 281 -20.57 -24.85 -24.96
N GLY A 282 -20.88 -23.64 -24.42
CA GLY A 282 -22.15 -23.34 -23.77
C GLY A 282 -22.27 -23.84 -22.33
N SER A 283 -21.28 -24.57 -21.80
CA SER A 283 -21.29 -25.04 -20.41
C SER A 283 -20.90 -23.92 -19.44
N GLU A 284 -21.39 -24.01 -18.20
CA GLU A 284 -21.04 -23.06 -17.15
C GLU A 284 -19.54 -23.15 -16.76
N GLY A 285 -18.86 -22.01 -16.77
CA GLY A 285 -17.48 -21.89 -16.30
C GLY A 285 -17.40 -21.71 -14.79
N LYS A 286 -16.18 -21.76 -14.24
CA LYS A 286 -15.92 -21.48 -12.82
C LYS A 286 -15.90 -19.97 -12.51
N LEU A 287 -15.73 -19.11 -13.51
CA LEU A 287 -15.63 -17.66 -13.35
C LEU A 287 -17.02 -17.05 -13.17
N ILE A 288 -17.21 -16.32 -12.06
CA ILE A 288 -18.42 -15.55 -11.80
C ILE A 288 -18.15 -14.10 -12.19
N THR A 289 -18.99 -13.55 -13.06
CA THR A 289 -18.97 -12.15 -13.48
C THR A 289 -20.21 -11.44 -12.94
N VAL A 290 -20.06 -10.14 -12.65
CA VAL A 290 -21.15 -9.25 -12.25
C VAL A 290 -21.27 -8.18 -13.32
N ALA A 291 -22.49 -7.81 -13.69
CA ALA A 291 -22.74 -6.73 -14.64
C ALA A 291 -22.30 -5.36 -14.06
N PRO A 292 -22.03 -4.33 -14.88
CA PRO A 292 -21.79 -2.97 -14.42
C PRO A 292 -22.89 -2.48 -13.49
N VAL A 293 -22.51 -1.73 -12.47
CA VAL A 293 -23.42 -1.31 -11.38
C VAL A 293 -24.59 -0.44 -11.89
N GLU A 294 -24.37 0.35 -12.93
CA GLU A 294 -25.41 1.18 -13.57
C GLU A 294 -26.47 0.32 -14.25
N ILE A 295 -26.06 -0.80 -14.84
CA ILE A 295 -26.98 -1.76 -15.44
C ILE A 295 -27.78 -2.47 -14.37
N LEU A 296 -27.13 -2.89 -13.26
CA LEU A 296 -27.81 -3.54 -12.15
C LEU A 296 -28.84 -2.61 -11.50
N GLN A 297 -28.53 -1.34 -11.33
CA GLN A 297 -29.45 -0.35 -10.76
C GLN A 297 -30.72 -0.16 -11.62
N ARG A 298 -30.64 -0.28 -12.95
CA ARG A 298 -31.76 -0.11 -13.88
C ARG A 298 -32.54 -1.42 -14.08
N GLU A 299 -31.84 -2.49 -14.37
CA GLU A 299 -32.46 -3.77 -14.78
C GLU A 299 -32.88 -4.64 -13.58
N GLU A 300 -32.09 -4.62 -12.49
CA GLU A 300 -32.38 -5.38 -11.27
C GLU A 300 -32.70 -4.42 -10.11
N ARG A 301 -33.57 -3.43 -10.35
CA ARG A 301 -33.80 -2.26 -9.48
C ARG A 301 -34.18 -2.62 -8.04
N VAL A 302 -35.15 -3.49 -7.81
CA VAL A 302 -35.59 -3.86 -6.45
C VAL A 302 -34.48 -4.61 -5.70
N PRO A 303 -33.86 -5.66 -6.23
CA PRO A 303 -32.68 -6.28 -5.61
C PRO A 303 -31.53 -5.29 -5.34
N TRP A 304 -31.29 -4.33 -6.26
CA TRP A 304 -30.26 -3.33 -6.11
C TRP A 304 -30.55 -2.36 -4.94
N ILE A 305 -31.78 -1.83 -4.85
CA ILE A 305 -32.22 -1.00 -3.74
C ILE A 305 -32.03 -1.73 -2.41
N CYS A 306 -32.44 -3.00 -2.35
CA CYS A 306 -32.28 -3.81 -1.13
C CYS A 306 -30.82 -4.06 -0.78
N TYR A 307 -29.96 -4.31 -1.76
CA TYR A 307 -28.52 -4.52 -1.60
C TYR A 307 -27.86 -3.26 -1.04
N SER A 308 -28.08 -2.10 -1.67
CA SER A 308 -27.50 -0.82 -1.25
C SER A 308 -28.05 -0.34 0.11
N ALA A 309 -29.36 -0.48 0.36
CA ALA A 309 -29.94 -0.16 1.67
C ALA A 309 -29.42 -1.06 2.80
N LEU A 310 -29.10 -2.33 2.48
CA LEU A 310 -28.53 -3.27 3.44
C LEU A 310 -27.17 -2.82 3.95
N ASP A 311 -26.39 -2.03 3.17
CA ASP A 311 -25.09 -1.53 3.58
C ASP A 311 -25.18 -0.51 4.69
N SER A 312 -26.07 0.48 4.57
CA SER A 312 -26.31 1.44 5.64
C SER A 312 -26.96 0.79 6.88
N ILE A 313 -27.90 -0.15 6.71
CA ILE A 313 -28.50 -0.90 7.81
C ILE A 313 -27.45 -1.75 8.55
N SER A 314 -26.61 -2.46 7.80
CA SER A 314 -25.53 -3.30 8.34
C SER A 314 -24.46 -2.45 9.06
N THR A 315 -24.13 -1.28 8.52
CA THR A 315 -23.18 -0.33 9.11
C THR A 315 -23.69 0.19 10.45
N TRP A 316 -24.99 0.54 10.55
CA TRP A 316 -25.58 0.98 11.82
C TRP A 316 -25.57 -0.12 12.89
N LYS A 317 -25.99 -1.34 12.52
CA LYS A 317 -25.97 -2.49 13.44
C LYS A 317 -24.56 -2.86 13.89
N LEU A 318 -23.59 -2.80 12.98
CA LEU A 318 -22.18 -3.02 13.28
C LEU A 318 -21.64 -1.96 14.24
N TYR A 319 -22.01 -0.68 14.02
CA TYR A 319 -21.68 0.41 14.93
C TYR A 319 -22.19 0.14 16.34
N ASP A 320 -23.47 -0.16 16.49
CA ASP A 320 -24.11 -0.40 17.81
C ASP A 320 -23.42 -1.56 18.54
N SER A 321 -23.20 -2.67 17.85
CA SER A 321 -22.53 -3.84 18.42
C SER A 321 -21.08 -3.58 18.83
N LEU A 322 -20.29 -2.90 17.98
CA LEU A 322 -18.89 -2.61 18.28
C LEU A 322 -18.76 -1.55 19.38
N LYS A 323 -19.64 -0.56 19.41
CA LYS A 323 -19.72 0.42 20.48
C LYS A 323 -19.93 -0.27 21.84
N GLU A 324 -20.96 -1.13 21.97
CA GLU A 324 -21.22 -1.88 23.20
C GLU A 324 -20.00 -2.70 23.66
N LYS A 325 -19.27 -3.30 22.72
CA LYS A 325 -18.07 -4.07 23.04
C LYS A 325 -16.93 -3.21 23.52
N LEU A 326 -16.67 -2.08 22.85
CA LEU A 326 -15.59 -1.17 23.21
C LEU A 326 -15.88 -0.40 24.51
N GLU A 327 -17.13 -0.09 24.81
CA GLU A 327 -17.53 0.49 26.09
C GLU A 327 -17.27 -0.46 27.30
N LYS A 328 -17.30 -1.78 27.06
CA LYS A 328 -16.97 -2.80 28.07
C LYS A 328 -15.47 -3.08 28.19
N MET A 329 -14.65 -2.56 27.29
CA MET A 329 -13.20 -2.73 27.32
C MET A 329 -12.54 -1.57 28.05
N ASP A 330 -11.86 -1.84 29.15
CA ASP A 330 -11.15 -0.82 29.91
C ASP A 330 -9.99 -0.22 29.11
N TRP A 331 -9.93 1.10 29.05
CA TRP A 331 -8.79 1.86 28.59
C TRP A 331 -7.94 2.26 29.80
N THR A 332 -6.73 1.74 29.86
CA THR A 332 -5.78 2.01 30.94
C THR A 332 -4.51 2.65 30.43
N LEU A 333 -4.01 3.66 31.13
CA LEU A 333 -2.74 4.32 30.89
C LEU A 333 -1.91 4.24 32.16
N ASP A 334 -0.70 3.69 32.08
CA ASP A 334 0.20 3.44 33.22
C ASP A 334 -0.49 2.76 34.43
N GLY A 335 -1.41 1.84 34.13
CA GLY A 335 -2.17 1.08 35.14
C GLY A 335 -3.35 1.85 35.73
N VAL A 336 -3.61 3.08 35.31
CA VAL A 336 -4.75 3.90 35.73
C VAL A 336 -5.85 3.81 34.68
N LYS A 337 -7.04 3.47 35.08
CA LYS A 337 -8.23 3.50 34.20
C LYS A 337 -8.59 4.93 33.83
N ARG A 338 -8.63 5.21 32.52
CA ARG A 338 -9.01 6.51 31.93
C ARG A 338 -10.46 6.53 31.44
N GLY A 339 -10.99 5.38 31.06
CA GLY A 339 -12.31 5.22 30.50
C GLY A 339 -12.46 3.86 29.82
N SER A 340 -13.25 3.82 28.77
CA SER A 340 -13.44 2.67 27.90
C SER A 340 -12.59 2.82 26.60
N MET A 341 -12.45 1.73 25.85
CA MET A 341 -11.81 1.81 24.54
C MET A 341 -12.64 2.61 23.52
N TYR A 342 -13.94 2.81 23.78
CA TYR A 342 -14.74 3.72 22.98
C TYR A 342 -14.39 5.19 23.25
N ASP A 343 -14.09 5.55 24.53
CA ASP A 343 -13.58 6.88 24.86
C ASP A 343 -12.21 7.14 24.20
N PHE A 344 -11.33 6.11 24.16
CA PHE A 344 -10.09 6.19 23.38
C PHE A 344 -10.35 6.50 21.89
N TYR A 345 -11.35 5.84 21.28
CA TYR A 345 -11.74 6.12 19.92
C TYR A 345 -12.17 7.57 19.73
N GLU A 346 -13.01 8.10 20.61
CA GLU A 346 -13.50 9.47 20.54
C GLU A 346 -12.37 10.51 20.71
N GLU A 347 -11.42 10.22 21.60
CA GLU A 347 -10.32 11.13 21.90
C GLU A 347 -9.23 11.18 20.81
N TYR A 348 -8.88 10.01 20.25
CA TYR A 348 -7.74 9.90 19.32
C TYR A 348 -8.14 9.48 17.90
N TRP A 349 -8.85 8.38 17.74
CA TRP A 349 -9.05 7.81 16.40
C TRP A 349 -10.12 8.51 15.58
N ARG A 350 -11.15 9.07 16.21
CA ARG A 350 -12.14 9.90 15.50
C ARG A 350 -11.51 11.15 14.89
N PRO A 351 -10.86 12.05 15.65
CA PRO A 351 -10.19 13.21 15.06
C PRO A 351 -9.08 12.83 14.09
N PHE A 352 -8.37 11.72 14.35
CA PHE A 352 -7.36 11.21 13.44
C PHE A 352 -7.94 10.73 12.10
N GLY A 353 -9.11 10.08 12.12
CA GLY A 353 -9.82 9.70 10.89
C GLY A 353 -10.17 10.90 10.01
N VAL A 354 -10.62 12.01 10.62
CA VAL A 354 -10.88 13.28 9.91
C VAL A 354 -9.59 13.86 9.33
N LEU A 355 -8.50 13.85 10.10
CA LEU A 355 -7.21 14.35 9.64
C LEU A 355 -6.67 13.55 8.44
N LEU A 356 -6.81 12.22 8.46
CA LEU A 356 -6.36 11.37 7.35
C LEU A 356 -7.09 11.72 6.05
N VAL A 357 -8.40 11.90 6.09
CA VAL A 357 -9.18 12.31 4.90
C VAL A 357 -8.71 13.66 4.38
N LYS A 358 -8.44 14.63 5.27
CA LYS A 358 -7.90 15.93 4.90
C LYS A 358 -6.53 15.81 4.21
N MET A 359 -5.62 14.98 4.74
CA MET A 359 -4.31 14.71 4.12
C MET A 359 -4.45 14.04 2.75
N GLU A 360 -5.39 13.11 2.59
CA GLU A 360 -5.68 12.48 1.31
C GLU A 360 -6.20 13.49 0.28
N SER A 361 -7.07 14.43 0.69
CA SER A 361 -7.58 15.51 -0.17
C SER A 361 -6.49 16.50 -0.58
N GLU A 362 -5.54 16.82 0.30
CA GLU A 362 -4.42 17.72 0.00
C GLU A 362 -3.44 17.07 -0.98
N GLY A 363 -3.02 15.83 -0.74
CA GLY A 363 -2.07 15.09 -1.59
C GLY A 363 -0.69 15.75 -1.73
N MET A 364 0.20 15.15 -2.52
CA MET A 364 1.57 15.62 -2.76
C MET A 364 1.73 16.11 -4.19
N LEU A 365 2.26 17.32 -4.40
CA LEU A 365 2.61 17.81 -5.74
C LEU A 365 3.81 17.04 -6.30
N VAL A 366 3.71 16.61 -7.55
CA VAL A 366 4.74 15.78 -8.21
C VAL A 366 5.15 16.39 -9.54
N ASP A 367 6.44 16.64 -9.69
CA ASP A 367 7.06 17.05 -10.96
C ASP A 367 7.17 15.85 -11.91
N ARG A 368 6.20 15.76 -12.82
CA ARG A 368 6.13 14.69 -13.82
C ARG A 368 7.15 14.84 -14.94
N ALA A 369 7.56 16.06 -15.21
CA ALA A 369 8.60 16.31 -16.22
C ALA A 369 9.93 15.72 -15.75
N TYR A 370 10.29 15.99 -14.51
CA TYR A 370 11.45 15.37 -13.86
C TYR A 370 11.35 13.84 -13.85
N LEU A 371 10.20 13.27 -13.47
CA LEU A 371 10.00 11.80 -13.48
C LEU A 371 10.14 11.20 -14.88
N SER A 372 9.64 11.88 -15.89
CA SER A 372 9.77 11.43 -17.29
C SER A 372 11.22 11.42 -17.75
N GLU A 373 12.01 12.40 -17.31
CA GLU A 373 13.42 12.49 -17.66
C GLU A 373 14.25 11.38 -17.00
N ILE A 374 14.07 11.19 -15.68
CA ILE A 374 14.79 10.10 -14.98
C ILE A 374 14.35 8.71 -15.47
N GLN A 375 13.09 8.55 -15.92
CA GLN A 375 12.64 7.31 -16.54
C GLN A 375 13.41 6.98 -17.81
N LYS A 376 13.66 7.98 -18.68
CA LYS A 376 14.45 7.78 -19.92
C LYS A 376 15.86 7.34 -19.58
N VAL A 377 16.49 8.00 -18.60
CA VAL A 377 17.83 7.62 -18.12
C VAL A 377 17.83 6.20 -17.57
N ALA A 378 16.86 5.86 -16.73
CA ALA A 378 16.74 4.53 -16.11
C ALA A 378 16.54 3.42 -17.16
N ILE A 379 15.70 3.66 -18.17
CA ILE A 379 15.49 2.69 -19.27
C ILE A 379 16.77 2.52 -20.09
N ALA A 380 17.51 3.61 -20.38
CA ALA A 380 18.77 3.52 -21.12
C ALA A 380 19.84 2.71 -20.35
N GLU A 381 19.99 2.97 -19.05
CA GLU A 381 20.90 2.21 -18.18
C GLU A 381 20.48 0.74 -18.05
N GLN A 382 19.17 0.47 -17.94
CA GLN A 382 18.64 -0.89 -17.90
C GLN A 382 18.98 -1.68 -19.15
N GLU A 383 18.87 -1.06 -20.33
CA GLU A 383 19.21 -1.72 -21.61
C GLU A 383 20.71 -1.98 -21.74
N VAL A 384 21.57 -1.04 -21.30
CA VAL A 384 23.02 -1.26 -21.25
C VAL A 384 23.38 -2.46 -20.37
N ALA A 385 22.76 -2.57 -19.20
CA ALA A 385 22.96 -3.72 -18.30
C ALA A 385 22.42 -5.02 -18.92
N ALA A 386 21.27 -4.96 -19.58
CA ALA A 386 20.66 -6.09 -20.28
C ALA A 386 21.55 -6.62 -21.40
N ASP A 387 22.15 -5.71 -22.18
CA ASP A 387 23.04 -6.06 -23.28
C ASP A 387 24.37 -6.67 -22.82
N LYS A 388 24.91 -6.21 -21.68
CA LYS A 388 26.06 -6.85 -21.03
C LYS A 388 25.77 -8.33 -20.73
N PHE A 389 24.59 -8.61 -20.14
CA PHE A 389 24.18 -9.99 -19.85
C PHE A 389 23.92 -10.80 -21.13
N ARG A 390 23.16 -10.27 -22.09
CA ARG A 390 22.88 -10.94 -23.39
C ARG A 390 24.17 -11.30 -24.15
N LYS A 391 25.15 -10.39 -24.20
CA LYS A 391 26.44 -10.59 -24.82
C LYS A 391 27.22 -11.73 -24.17
N TRP A 392 27.20 -11.83 -22.85
CA TRP A 392 27.85 -12.96 -22.17
C TRP A 392 27.08 -14.27 -22.41
N ALA A 393 25.74 -14.27 -22.23
CA ALA A 393 24.90 -15.46 -22.38
C ALA A 393 24.95 -16.03 -23.81
N SER A 394 25.13 -15.16 -24.85
CA SER A 394 25.23 -15.57 -26.26
C SER A 394 26.50 -16.35 -26.59
N LYS A 395 27.52 -16.35 -25.71
CA LYS A 395 28.68 -17.22 -25.82
C LYS A 395 28.33 -18.71 -25.68
N TYR A 396 27.28 -19.00 -24.89
CA TYR A 396 26.84 -20.37 -24.59
C TYR A 396 25.55 -20.73 -25.34
N CYS A 397 24.66 -19.78 -25.56
CA CYS A 397 23.40 -19.93 -26.28
C CYS A 397 23.23 -18.75 -27.27
N PRO A 398 23.46 -18.94 -28.58
CA PRO A 398 23.44 -17.82 -29.56
C PRO A 398 22.14 -17.03 -29.55
N ASP A 399 21.02 -17.67 -29.38
CA ASP A 399 19.68 -17.04 -29.31
C ASP A 399 19.46 -16.21 -28.04
N ALA A 400 20.30 -16.37 -26.99
CA ALA A 400 20.24 -15.55 -25.78
C ALA A 400 20.50 -14.06 -26.07
N LYS A 401 21.10 -13.70 -27.21
CA LYS A 401 21.24 -12.31 -27.69
C LYS A 401 19.85 -11.60 -27.77
N TYR A 402 18.79 -12.34 -28.04
CA TYR A 402 17.44 -11.79 -28.24
C TYR A 402 16.50 -12.05 -27.08
N MET A 403 17.01 -12.65 -26.02
CA MET A 403 16.16 -13.00 -24.88
C MET A 403 15.62 -11.77 -24.14
N ASN A 404 14.45 -11.94 -23.57
CA ASN A 404 13.91 -10.98 -22.62
C ASN A 404 14.49 -11.25 -21.22
N VAL A 405 15.42 -10.43 -20.79
CA VAL A 405 16.08 -10.52 -19.48
C VAL A 405 15.15 -10.18 -18.30
N GLY A 406 13.95 -9.61 -18.54
CA GLY A 406 12.90 -9.45 -17.54
C GLY A 406 12.00 -10.68 -17.37
N SER A 407 12.22 -11.75 -18.15
CA SER A 407 11.39 -12.95 -18.09
C SER A 407 12.01 -14.04 -17.23
N ASP A 408 11.45 -14.25 -16.03
CA ASP A 408 11.85 -15.36 -15.13
C ASP A 408 11.87 -16.72 -15.82
N ALA A 409 10.95 -16.95 -16.76
CA ALA A 409 10.85 -18.21 -17.47
C ALA A 409 12.04 -18.42 -18.42
N GLN A 410 12.50 -17.35 -19.12
CA GLN A 410 13.65 -17.40 -20.01
C GLN A 410 14.96 -17.50 -19.23
N ILE A 411 15.11 -16.74 -18.14
CA ILE A 411 16.28 -16.81 -17.26
C ILE A 411 16.37 -18.19 -16.61
N ARG A 412 15.25 -18.73 -16.13
CA ARG A 412 15.23 -20.09 -15.52
C ARG A 412 15.57 -21.16 -16.52
N GLN A 413 15.10 -21.05 -17.76
CA GLN A 413 15.45 -21.97 -18.82
C GLN A 413 16.95 -21.96 -19.11
N LEU A 414 17.54 -20.76 -19.18
CA LEU A 414 18.96 -20.58 -19.45
C LEU A 414 19.87 -21.15 -18.35
N PHE A 415 19.54 -20.91 -17.07
CA PHE A 415 20.37 -21.37 -15.94
C PHE A 415 20.08 -22.82 -15.51
N PHE A 416 18.86 -23.29 -15.67
CA PHE A 416 18.38 -24.54 -15.05
C PHE A 416 17.68 -25.49 -16.02
N GLY A 417 17.80 -25.29 -17.33
CA GLY A 417 17.27 -26.25 -18.30
C GLY A 417 17.84 -27.66 -18.04
N GLY A 418 17.02 -28.68 -18.02
CA GLY A 418 17.36 -30.06 -17.65
C GLY A 418 17.19 -30.41 -16.16
N THR A 419 16.88 -29.45 -15.29
CA THR A 419 16.72 -29.67 -13.83
C THR A 419 15.34 -30.19 -13.48
N GLN A 420 15.26 -31.18 -12.57
CA GLN A 420 14.00 -31.72 -12.03
C GLN A 420 13.36 -30.77 -11.01
N ASN A 421 12.03 -30.81 -10.95
CA ASN A 421 11.26 -30.09 -9.95
C ASN A 421 11.47 -30.71 -8.55
N ARG A 422 11.76 -29.90 -7.54
CA ARG A 422 11.99 -30.36 -6.17
C ARG A 422 10.75 -30.95 -5.50
N LYS A 423 9.54 -30.50 -5.88
CA LYS A 423 8.26 -30.95 -5.30
C LYS A 423 7.63 -32.09 -6.07
N ASP A 424 7.79 -32.11 -7.38
CA ASP A 424 7.28 -33.14 -8.26
C ASP A 424 8.42 -33.67 -9.14
N GLN A 425 8.96 -34.80 -8.77
CA GLN A 425 10.11 -35.42 -9.46
C GLN A 425 9.77 -35.91 -10.87
N ASN A 426 8.48 -35.96 -11.24
CA ASN A 426 8.05 -36.31 -12.59
C ASN A 426 8.14 -35.11 -13.55
N GLU A 427 8.25 -33.88 -13.02
CA GLU A 427 8.40 -32.68 -13.84
C GLU A 427 9.88 -32.32 -13.98
N THR A 428 10.33 -32.13 -15.22
CA THR A 428 11.70 -31.69 -15.56
C THR A 428 11.62 -30.48 -16.49
N LEU A 429 12.45 -29.48 -16.26
CA LEU A 429 12.64 -28.41 -17.26
C LEU A 429 13.29 -29.01 -18.49
N PRO A 430 12.78 -28.78 -19.71
CA PRO A 430 13.41 -29.28 -20.93
C PRO A 430 14.83 -28.70 -21.05
N SER A 431 15.76 -29.41 -21.67
CA SER A 431 17.13 -28.92 -21.94
C SER A 431 17.12 -27.71 -22.86
N SER A 432 16.18 -27.64 -23.81
CA SER A 432 15.92 -26.46 -24.63
C SER A 432 14.42 -26.15 -24.69
N LYS A 433 14.07 -24.88 -24.89
CA LYS A 433 12.70 -24.40 -24.99
C LYS A 433 12.58 -23.18 -25.89
N THR A 434 11.54 -23.20 -26.74
CA THR A 434 11.23 -22.07 -27.63
C THR A 434 10.42 -21.00 -26.93
N PHE A 435 10.73 -19.74 -27.22
CA PHE A 435 10.03 -18.54 -26.70
C PHE A 435 9.76 -17.57 -27.84
N LYS A 436 8.61 -16.87 -27.73
CA LYS A 436 8.30 -15.75 -28.63
C LYS A 436 8.79 -14.46 -28.02
N VAL A 437 9.63 -13.71 -28.73
CA VAL A 437 10.15 -12.40 -28.32
C VAL A 437 9.82 -11.35 -29.37
N PRO A 438 9.75 -10.05 -29.04
CA PRO A 438 9.55 -8.99 -30.01
C PRO A 438 10.63 -9.01 -31.09
N ASN A 439 10.23 -8.84 -32.35
CA ASN A 439 11.15 -8.78 -33.49
C ASN A 439 11.61 -7.33 -33.74
N THR A 440 12.47 -6.81 -32.88
CA THR A 440 12.96 -5.42 -32.94
C THR A 440 13.88 -5.15 -34.14
N GLU A 441 14.56 -6.17 -34.62
CA GLU A 441 15.47 -6.08 -35.79
C GLU A 441 14.74 -6.24 -37.14
N ASN A 442 13.40 -6.42 -37.13
CA ASN A 442 12.58 -6.68 -38.33
C ASN A 442 13.10 -7.85 -39.21
N VAL A 443 13.64 -8.89 -38.57
CA VAL A 443 14.12 -10.09 -39.27
C VAL A 443 12.94 -10.81 -39.92
N ILE A 444 13.06 -11.14 -41.19
CA ILE A 444 12.05 -11.94 -41.91
C ILE A 444 12.40 -13.41 -41.69
N GLU A 445 11.53 -14.15 -41.07
CA GLU A 445 11.66 -15.61 -40.87
C GLU A 445 11.57 -16.30 -42.22
N GLU A 446 12.34 -17.38 -42.39
CA GLU A 446 12.39 -18.19 -43.61
C GLU A 446 10.98 -18.61 -44.06
N GLY A 447 10.65 -18.33 -45.34
CA GLY A 447 9.30 -18.60 -45.89
C GLY A 447 8.23 -17.51 -45.69
N LYS A 448 8.57 -16.38 -45.01
CA LYS A 448 7.64 -15.24 -44.85
C LYS A 448 8.00 -14.08 -45.77
N LYS A 449 7.01 -13.36 -46.28
CA LYS A 449 7.17 -12.21 -47.18
C LYS A 449 7.40 -10.87 -46.46
N SER A 450 7.10 -10.82 -45.13
CA SER A 450 7.23 -9.62 -44.32
C SER A 450 7.65 -9.97 -42.89
N PRO A 451 8.31 -9.03 -42.14
CA PRO A 451 8.70 -9.30 -40.77
C PRO A 451 7.50 -9.49 -39.88
N SER A 452 7.50 -10.52 -39.07
CA SER A 452 6.50 -10.79 -38.03
C SER A 452 6.74 -9.90 -36.82
N LYS A 453 5.69 -9.45 -36.13
CA LYS A 453 5.79 -8.69 -34.86
C LYS A 453 6.61 -9.43 -33.78
N TYR A 454 6.60 -10.75 -33.82
CA TYR A 454 7.34 -11.61 -32.90
C TYR A 454 8.21 -12.57 -33.69
N ARG A 455 9.40 -12.86 -33.16
CA ARG A 455 10.27 -13.95 -33.63
C ARG A 455 10.31 -15.06 -32.59
N THR A 456 10.60 -16.27 -33.03
CA THR A 456 10.81 -17.43 -32.17
C THR A 456 12.31 -17.58 -31.91
N ILE A 457 12.69 -17.70 -30.64
CA ILE A 457 14.05 -18.03 -30.21
C ILE A 457 14.06 -19.36 -29.47
N GLU A 458 15.16 -20.10 -29.54
CA GLU A 458 15.36 -21.33 -28.79
C GLU A 458 16.43 -21.12 -27.73
N LEU A 459 16.03 -21.24 -26.45
CA LEU A 459 16.95 -21.11 -25.33
C LEU A 459 17.35 -22.49 -24.81
N GLN A 460 18.62 -22.81 -24.92
CA GLN A 460 19.27 -23.97 -24.36
C GLN A 460 19.87 -23.62 -22.99
N SER A 461 20.04 -24.62 -22.12
CA SER A 461 20.78 -24.47 -20.88
C SER A 461 22.25 -24.08 -21.17
N LEU A 462 22.82 -23.28 -20.24
CA LEU A 462 24.26 -22.90 -20.33
C LEU A 462 25.24 -24.09 -20.25
N GLY A 463 24.71 -25.31 -20.02
CA GLY A 463 25.56 -26.52 -19.88
C GLY A 463 26.31 -26.60 -18.54
N VAL A 464 26.08 -25.65 -17.63
CA VAL A 464 26.70 -25.59 -16.32
C VAL A 464 25.60 -25.74 -15.25
N GLN A 465 25.82 -26.59 -14.27
CA GLN A 465 24.89 -26.80 -13.19
C GLN A 465 25.06 -25.71 -12.12
N MET A 466 24.14 -24.75 -12.12
CA MET A 466 24.13 -23.66 -11.15
C MET A 466 23.67 -24.16 -9.75
N PRO A 467 24.51 -24.06 -8.70
CA PRO A 467 24.11 -24.45 -7.36
C PRO A 467 23.05 -23.47 -6.81
N THR A 468 21.92 -24.00 -6.33
CA THR A 468 20.88 -23.18 -5.72
C THR A 468 20.24 -23.84 -4.50
N GLU A 469 20.02 -23.05 -3.45
CA GLU A 469 19.21 -23.45 -2.29
C GLU A 469 17.83 -22.78 -2.30
N MET A 470 17.58 -21.85 -3.24
CA MET A 470 16.35 -21.10 -3.33
C MET A 470 15.42 -21.69 -4.39
N TYR A 471 14.18 -21.99 -3.98
CA TYR A 471 13.14 -22.54 -4.84
C TYR A 471 11.86 -21.72 -4.76
N THR A 472 11.11 -21.68 -5.86
CA THR A 472 9.77 -21.11 -5.91
C THR A 472 8.78 -21.93 -5.08
N PRO A 473 7.61 -21.38 -4.70
CA PRO A 473 6.56 -22.15 -4.04
C PRO A 473 6.09 -23.37 -4.86
N SER A 474 6.24 -23.35 -6.18
CA SER A 474 5.93 -24.47 -7.08
C SER A 474 7.04 -25.51 -7.20
N GLY A 475 8.20 -25.33 -6.56
CA GLY A 475 9.30 -26.30 -6.52
C GLY A 475 10.41 -26.11 -7.58
N TRP A 476 10.34 -25.07 -8.41
CA TRP A 476 11.38 -24.74 -9.38
C TRP A 476 12.50 -23.89 -8.79
N PRO A 477 13.76 -23.99 -9.31
CA PRO A 477 14.83 -23.10 -8.92
C PRO A 477 14.45 -21.63 -9.07
N SER A 478 14.76 -20.81 -8.06
CA SER A 478 14.45 -19.39 -8.03
C SER A 478 15.48 -18.59 -8.85
N VAL A 479 14.97 -17.64 -9.65
CA VAL A 479 15.77 -16.64 -10.36
C VAL A 479 15.41 -15.22 -9.89
N SER A 480 14.88 -15.12 -8.65
CA SER A 480 14.58 -13.82 -8.03
C SER A 480 15.87 -13.00 -7.85
N GLY A 481 15.74 -11.68 -7.70
CA GLY A 481 16.88 -10.80 -7.49
C GLY A 481 17.79 -11.23 -6.32
N ASP A 482 17.23 -11.87 -5.27
CA ASP A 482 18.03 -12.38 -4.16
C ASP A 482 18.80 -13.66 -4.52
N ALA A 483 18.21 -14.56 -5.33
CA ALA A 483 18.92 -15.71 -5.85
C ALA A 483 20.07 -15.28 -6.80
N LEU A 484 19.80 -14.31 -7.69
CA LEU A 484 20.81 -13.77 -8.60
C LEU A 484 21.98 -13.11 -7.85
N LYS A 485 21.71 -12.41 -6.74
CA LYS A 485 22.77 -11.85 -5.88
C LYS A 485 23.67 -12.92 -5.24
N ILE A 486 23.12 -14.09 -4.92
CA ILE A 486 23.93 -15.22 -4.41
C ILE A 486 24.84 -15.76 -5.52
N PHE A 487 24.34 -15.83 -6.76
CA PHE A 487 25.13 -16.29 -7.90
C PHE A 487 26.24 -15.31 -8.26
N ALA A 488 25.95 -14.00 -8.31
CA ALA A 488 26.90 -12.95 -8.64
C ALA A 488 27.95 -12.70 -7.54
N GLY A 489 27.54 -12.73 -6.25
CA GLY A 489 28.35 -12.29 -5.12
C GLY A 489 28.27 -10.78 -4.90
N LYS A 490 29.37 -10.17 -4.41
CA LYS A 490 29.49 -8.73 -4.14
C LYS A 490 30.23 -7.96 -5.24
N VAL A 491 30.05 -8.36 -6.47
CA VAL A 491 30.74 -7.78 -7.64
C VAL A 491 30.03 -6.52 -8.10
N SER A 492 30.78 -5.43 -8.39
CA SER A 492 30.27 -4.22 -9.04
C SER A 492 30.25 -4.40 -10.57
N THR A 493 29.27 -3.77 -11.21
CA THR A 493 29.19 -3.75 -12.69
C THR A 493 30.26 -2.86 -13.36
N ASP A 494 30.87 -1.95 -12.60
CA ASP A 494 31.79 -0.92 -13.13
C ASP A 494 33.24 -1.38 -13.19
N GLU A 495 33.63 -2.48 -12.54
CA GLU A 495 35.01 -2.96 -12.48
C GLU A 495 35.52 -3.69 -13.76
N ILE A 496 34.66 -3.86 -14.78
CA ILE A 496 35.07 -4.56 -16.03
C ILE A 496 36.12 -3.79 -16.84
N TYR A 497 36.30 -2.50 -16.61
CA TYR A 497 37.22 -1.66 -17.43
C TYR A 497 38.59 -1.41 -16.80
N LEU A 498 38.90 -1.90 -15.60
CA LEU A 498 40.17 -1.60 -14.91
C LEU A 498 41.19 -2.74 -14.83
N THR A 499 40.96 -3.89 -15.45
CA THR A 499 41.94 -4.99 -15.47
C THR A 499 42.52 -5.25 -16.86
N ASN A 500 43.11 -4.21 -17.44
CA ASN A 500 44.33 -4.41 -18.21
C ASN A 500 45.47 -3.87 -17.34
N GLU A 501 46.34 -4.81 -16.91
CA GLU A 501 47.65 -4.55 -16.30
C GLU A 501 47.69 -3.80 -14.97
N TYR A 502 47.59 -4.53 -13.87
CA TYR A 502 48.52 -4.42 -12.74
C TYR A 502 48.28 -5.61 -11.78
N GLU A 503 48.95 -6.74 -12.06
CA GLU A 503 49.27 -7.71 -11.02
C GLU A 503 50.32 -7.08 -10.12
N THR A 504 49.90 -6.40 -9.06
CA THR A 504 50.79 -6.13 -7.94
C THR A 504 50.91 -7.38 -7.11
N LYS A 505 52.07 -8.04 -7.22
CA LYS A 505 52.60 -8.98 -6.25
C LYS A 505 52.57 -8.32 -4.89
N SER A 506 51.68 -8.75 -3.98
CA SER A 506 51.86 -8.57 -2.55
C SER A 506 52.34 -9.88 -1.96
N ASP A 507 53.57 -9.76 -1.44
CA ASP A 507 54.32 -10.84 -0.75
C ASP A 507 53.50 -11.55 0.29
N GLY A 508 53.79 -12.85 0.37
CA GLY A 508 53.19 -13.78 1.31
C GLY A 508 53.48 -13.39 2.77
N THR A 509 52.50 -13.73 3.56
CA THR A 509 52.49 -14.32 4.90
C THR A 509 51.23 -13.87 5.63
N SER A 510 50.22 -14.73 5.59
CA SER A 510 49.47 -15.14 6.82
C SER A 510 48.48 -16.26 6.48
N SER A 511 48.86 -17.44 6.96
CA SER A 511 47.98 -18.59 7.11
C SER A 511 46.84 -18.22 8.05
N ASP A 512 45.62 -18.03 7.51
CA ASP A 512 44.38 -18.46 8.17
C ASP A 512 43.27 -18.51 7.11
N GLY A 513 42.98 -19.72 6.66
CA GLY A 513 41.97 -19.98 5.65
C GLY A 513 40.56 -19.73 6.16
N LYS A 514 39.92 -18.68 5.67
CA LYS A 514 38.51 -18.46 5.37
C LYS A 514 38.32 -17.03 4.86
N GLY A 515 38.94 -16.66 3.77
CA GLY A 515 38.58 -15.48 3.00
C GLY A 515 37.18 -15.72 2.43
N THR A 516 36.16 -14.96 2.91
CA THR A 516 34.85 -14.95 2.28
C THR A 516 35.04 -14.51 0.84
N SER A 517 34.86 -15.44 -0.11
CA SER A 517 35.01 -15.17 -1.55
C SER A 517 34.17 -13.95 -1.93
N PHE A 518 34.78 -12.96 -2.57
CA PHE A 518 34.13 -11.76 -3.10
C PHE A 518 33.12 -12.14 -4.21
N TYR A 519 33.40 -13.22 -4.94
CA TYR A 519 32.55 -13.76 -5.99
C TYR A 519 31.46 -14.68 -5.43
N GLY A 520 30.32 -14.78 -6.16
CA GLY A 520 29.22 -15.66 -5.79
C GLY A 520 29.40 -17.11 -6.26
N THR A 521 28.34 -17.92 -6.08
CA THR A 521 28.37 -19.34 -6.42
C THR A 521 28.56 -19.62 -7.91
N ALA A 522 28.30 -18.66 -8.79
CA ALA A 522 28.58 -18.75 -10.21
C ALA A 522 30.09 -18.82 -10.51
N TYR A 523 30.96 -18.28 -9.66
CA TYR A 523 32.39 -18.30 -9.86
C TYR A 523 32.93 -19.74 -9.95
N GLU A 524 32.55 -20.57 -8.99
CA GLU A 524 32.96 -21.98 -8.98
C GLU A 524 32.22 -22.81 -10.02
N ALA A 525 30.94 -22.51 -10.28
CA ALA A 525 30.15 -23.20 -11.29
C ALA A 525 30.74 -23.06 -12.69
N PHE A 526 31.39 -21.93 -12.99
CA PHE A 526 32.12 -21.67 -14.25
C PHE A 526 33.65 -21.88 -14.12
N ASN A 527 34.08 -22.87 -13.33
CA ASN A 527 35.47 -23.31 -13.15
C ASN A 527 36.43 -22.23 -12.62
N GLY A 528 35.93 -21.16 -12.02
CA GLY A 528 36.74 -20.08 -11.46
C GLY A 528 37.48 -19.27 -12.55
N GLY A 529 38.62 -18.66 -12.18
CA GLY A 529 39.48 -17.92 -13.09
C GLY A 529 38.77 -16.80 -13.85
N LYS A 530 39.05 -16.63 -15.13
CA LYS A 530 38.48 -15.61 -15.99
C LYS A 530 36.98 -15.85 -16.26
N GLU A 531 36.61 -17.09 -16.57
CA GLU A 531 35.23 -17.45 -16.91
C GLU A 531 34.28 -17.30 -15.71
N GLY A 532 34.71 -17.72 -14.53
CA GLY A 532 33.95 -17.53 -13.30
C GLY A 532 33.78 -16.04 -12.94
N LYS A 533 34.78 -15.20 -13.14
CA LYS A 533 34.70 -13.75 -12.99
C LYS A 533 33.67 -13.15 -13.96
N GLU A 534 33.80 -13.47 -15.26
CA GLU A 534 32.89 -12.99 -16.31
C GLU A 534 31.42 -13.40 -16.01
N ALA A 535 31.20 -14.63 -15.56
CA ALA A 535 29.86 -15.10 -15.15
C ALA A 535 29.29 -14.27 -13.99
N CYS A 536 30.08 -14.04 -12.93
CA CYS A 536 29.64 -13.22 -11.79
C CYS A 536 29.30 -11.78 -12.21
N HIS A 537 30.13 -11.14 -13.06
CA HIS A 537 29.87 -9.79 -13.58
C HIS A 537 28.64 -9.74 -14.50
N ALA A 538 28.43 -10.73 -15.35
CA ALA A 538 27.23 -10.81 -16.20
C ALA A 538 25.95 -10.99 -15.37
N ILE A 539 26.00 -11.83 -14.34
CA ILE A 539 24.85 -12.01 -13.44
C ILE A 539 24.65 -10.76 -12.56
N ALA A 540 25.71 -10.05 -12.18
CA ALA A 540 25.58 -8.74 -11.51
C ALA A 540 24.87 -7.71 -12.41
N ALA A 541 25.15 -7.68 -13.71
CA ALA A 541 24.41 -6.84 -14.66
C ALA A 541 22.93 -7.24 -14.73
N LEU A 542 22.60 -8.52 -14.68
CA LEU A 542 21.21 -8.98 -14.57
C LEU A 542 20.53 -8.55 -13.25
N CYS A 543 21.26 -8.56 -12.13
CA CYS A 543 20.76 -8.00 -10.86
C CYS A 543 20.49 -6.50 -10.97
N GLU A 544 21.30 -5.76 -11.73
CA GLU A 544 21.11 -4.34 -12.00
C GLU A 544 19.85 -4.10 -12.82
N VAL A 545 19.60 -4.87 -13.88
CA VAL A 545 18.33 -4.84 -14.65
C VAL A 545 17.13 -5.00 -13.73
N CYS A 546 17.13 -6.02 -12.87
CA CYS A 546 16.04 -6.26 -11.92
C CYS A 546 15.86 -5.10 -10.92
N SER A 547 16.96 -4.50 -10.47
CA SER A 547 16.94 -3.37 -9.54
C SER A 547 16.35 -2.11 -10.18
N ILE A 548 16.79 -1.80 -11.41
CA ILE A 548 16.28 -0.66 -12.19
C ILE A 548 14.81 -0.87 -12.53
N ASP A 549 14.42 -2.07 -12.99
CA ASP A 549 13.03 -2.41 -13.26
C ASP A 549 12.12 -2.20 -12.03
N SER A 550 12.61 -2.63 -10.87
CA SER A 550 11.90 -2.40 -9.61
C SER A 550 11.74 -0.91 -9.28
N LEU A 551 12.73 -0.07 -9.58
CA LEU A 551 12.62 1.39 -9.38
C LEU A 551 11.64 2.00 -10.37
N ILE A 552 11.68 1.62 -11.62
CA ILE A 552 10.77 2.11 -12.67
C ILE A 552 9.33 1.69 -12.35
N SER A 553 9.09 0.39 -12.15
CA SER A 553 7.74 -0.18 -12.03
C SER A 553 7.03 0.17 -10.72
N ASN A 554 7.77 0.28 -9.60
CA ASN A 554 7.17 0.53 -8.28
C ASN A 554 7.14 2.00 -7.87
N PHE A 555 8.04 2.85 -8.41
CA PHE A 555 8.20 4.22 -7.92
C PHE A 555 8.10 5.30 -9.00
N ILE A 556 8.56 5.07 -10.23
CA ILE A 556 8.54 6.09 -11.28
C ILE A 556 7.22 6.06 -12.06
N LEU A 557 6.86 4.91 -12.64
CA LEU A 557 5.62 4.75 -13.42
C LEU A 557 4.34 5.03 -12.63
N PRO A 558 4.19 4.53 -11.38
CA PRO A 558 2.97 4.77 -10.63
C PRO A 558 2.71 6.23 -10.32
N LEU A 559 3.74 7.11 -10.33
CA LEU A 559 3.61 8.54 -10.07
C LEU A 559 3.29 9.37 -11.31
N GLN A 560 3.37 8.79 -12.52
CA GLN A 560 3.14 9.48 -13.78
C GLN A 560 1.73 9.28 -14.36
N GLY A 561 1.00 8.27 -13.87
CA GLY A 561 -0.32 7.90 -14.39
C GLY A 561 -1.36 9.01 -14.23
N SER A 562 -2.20 9.25 -15.24
CA SER A 562 -3.32 10.20 -15.18
C SER A 562 -4.39 9.78 -14.15
N HIS A 563 -4.50 8.50 -13.88
CA HIS A 563 -5.45 7.91 -12.92
C HIS A 563 -5.11 8.18 -11.44
N ILE A 564 -3.92 8.73 -11.15
CA ILE A 564 -3.47 9.00 -9.78
C ILE A 564 -3.61 10.47 -9.41
N SER A 565 -3.62 11.36 -10.39
CA SER A 565 -3.62 12.80 -10.20
C SER A 565 -4.78 13.44 -10.97
N CYS A 566 -5.76 13.88 -10.23
CA CYS A 566 -6.97 14.49 -10.78
C CYS A 566 -6.98 16.00 -10.71
N LYS A 567 -6.37 16.58 -9.68
CA LYS A 567 -6.40 18.03 -9.43
C LYS A 567 -4.98 18.56 -9.31
N ASN A 568 -4.68 19.60 -10.07
CA ASN A 568 -3.46 20.43 -9.93
C ASN A 568 -2.13 19.69 -9.92
N GLY A 569 -2.02 18.51 -10.57
CA GLY A 569 -0.79 17.74 -10.61
C GLY A 569 -0.42 17.02 -9.31
N ARG A 570 -1.29 17.03 -8.30
CA ARG A 570 -1.03 16.37 -7.00
C ARG A 570 -1.39 14.89 -7.04
N VAL A 571 -0.66 14.10 -6.29
CA VAL A 571 -0.87 12.67 -6.11
C VAL A 571 -1.55 12.42 -4.77
N HIS A 572 -2.73 11.79 -4.83
CA HIS A 572 -3.56 11.51 -3.67
C HIS A 572 -3.50 10.02 -3.33
N CYS A 573 -2.88 9.66 -2.22
CA CYS A 573 -2.86 8.26 -1.74
C CYS A 573 -3.94 8.03 -0.71
N SER A 574 -4.48 6.81 -0.64
CA SER A 574 -5.38 6.42 0.46
C SER A 574 -4.57 6.01 1.69
N LEU A 575 -4.87 6.63 2.83
CA LEU A 575 -4.23 6.39 4.12
C LEU A 575 -5.13 5.53 5.02
N ASN A 576 -4.59 4.46 5.58
CA ASN A 576 -5.38 3.53 6.37
C ASN A 576 -4.66 3.13 7.65
N ILE A 577 -5.42 3.05 8.76
CA ILE A 577 -4.99 2.45 10.03
C ILE A 577 -5.21 0.93 9.94
N ASN A 578 -4.49 0.22 9.07
CA ASN A 578 -4.77 -1.19 8.77
C ASN A 578 -3.65 -2.16 9.17
N THR A 579 -2.62 -1.70 9.86
CA THR A 579 -1.58 -2.56 10.37
C THR A 579 -1.92 -3.07 11.78
N GLU A 580 -1.39 -4.22 12.15
CA GLU A 580 -1.63 -4.81 13.47
C GLU A 580 -1.01 -3.98 14.62
N THR A 581 -0.02 -3.15 14.32
CA THR A 581 0.61 -2.23 15.27
C THR A 581 -0.09 -0.87 15.34
N GLY A 582 -0.97 -0.56 14.39
CA GLY A 582 -1.63 0.75 14.28
C GLY A 582 -0.84 1.78 13.48
N ARG A 583 0.28 1.39 12.84
CA ARG A 583 0.95 2.24 11.85
C ARG A 583 0.04 2.46 10.65
N LEU A 584 0.12 3.65 10.07
CA LEU A 584 -0.54 3.96 8.80
C LEU A 584 0.04 3.10 7.66
N SER A 585 -0.77 2.84 6.68
CA SER A 585 -0.34 2.33 5.37
C SER A 585 -0.92 3.21 4.28
N ALA A 586 -0.13 3.47 3.25
CA ALA A 586 -0.55 4.19 2.06
C ALA A 586 -0.79 3.23 0.89
N ARG A 587 -1.79 3.54 0.06
CA ARG A 587 -2.10 2.77 -1.16
C ARG A 587 -2.50 3.71 -2.29
N ARG A 588 -2.26 3.28 -3.52
CA ARG A 588 -2.75 3.90 -4.74
C ARG A 588 -2.37 5.38 -4.91
N PRO A 589 -1.07 5.67 -4.97
CA PRO A 589 0.11 4.81 -4.81
C PRO A 589 0.58 4.68 -3.35
N ASN A 590 1.51 3.75 -3.07
CA ASN A 590 2.14 3.67 -1.75
C ASN A 590 3.27 4.71 -1.63
N LEU A 591 2.96 5.91 -1.16
CA LEU A 591 3.92 6.98 -0.96
C LEU A 591 4.87 6.77 0.23
N GLN A 592 4.51 5.88 1.18
CA GLN A 592 5.35 5.58 2.35
C GLN A 592 6.54 4.70 2.05
N ASN A 593 6.54 4.01 0.92
CA ASN A 593 7.58 3.03 0.57
C ASN A 593 8.62 3.57 -0.43
N GLN A 594 8.83 4.91 -0.47
CA GLN A 594 9.82 5.51 -1.35
C GLN A 594 11.24 5.04 -0.99
N PRO A 595 12.14 4.84 -1.97
CA PRO A 595 13.47 4.33 -1.71
C PRO A 595 14.23 5.25 -0.73
N ALA A 596 15.00 4.64 0.18
CA ALA A 596 15.86 5.39 1.08
C ALA A 596 16.94 6.15 0.26
N LEU A 597 17.40 7.30 0.75
CA LEU A 597 18.35 8.17 0.03
C LEU A 597 19.59 7.41 -0.49
N GLU A 598 20.10 6.48 0.33
CA GLU A 598 21.27 5.64 -0.02
C GLU A 598 21.01 4.67 -1.19
N LYS A 599 19.73 4.38 -1.48
CA LYS A 599 19.28 3.44 -2.53
C LYS A 599 18.54 4.15 -3.67
N ASP A 600 18.32 5.45 -3.53
CA ASP A 600 17.60 6.27 -4.50
C ASP A 600 18.55 6.79 -5.59
N ARG A 601 19.02 5.88 -6.45
CA ARG A 601 19.94 6.17 -7.55
C ARG A 601 19.47 7.32 -8.44
N TYR A 602 18.16 7.45 -8.62
CA TYR A 602 17.56 8.43 -9.54
C TYR A 602 16.96 9.65 -8.80
N LYS A 603 17.18 9.77 -7.50
CA LYS A 603 16.65 10.85 -6.67
C LYS A 603 15.13 11.04 -6.84
N ILE A 604 14.38 9.94 -6.81
CA ILE A 604 12.93 9.93 -7.04
C ILE A 604 12.20 10.88 -6.07
N ARG A 605 12.70 11.00 -4.83
CA ARG A 605 12.14 11.95 -3.84
C ARG A 605 12.26 13.41 -4.27
N GLN A 606 13.14 13.76 -5.20
CA GLN A 606 13.26 15.12 -5.74
C GLN A 606 12.04 15.53 -6.57
N ALA A 607 11.30 14.54 -7.12
CA ALA A 607 10.06 14.79 -7.84
C ALA A 607 8.92 15.32 -6.97
N PHE A 608 8.97 15.12 -5.65
CA PHE A 608 7.96 15.65 -4.73
C PHE A 608 8.33 17.07 -4.34
N VAL A 609 7.60 18.05 -4.86
CA VAL A 609 7.90 19.47 -4.78
C VAL A 609 6.81 20.25 -4.06
N ALA A 610 7.16 21.44 -3.55
CA ALA A 610 6.19 22.40 -3.06
C ALA A 610 5.58 23.21 -4.22
N GLU A 611 4.39 23.77 -4.02
CA GLU A 611 3.79 24.75 -4.94
C GLU A 611 4.69 26.01 -5.04
N PRO A 612 4.63 26.74 -6.17
CA PRO A 612 5.31 28.03 -6.29
C PRO A 612 4.94 28.99 -5.15
N GLY A 613 5.94 29.57 -4.49
CA GLY A 613 5.74 30.42 -3.30
C GLY A 613 5.59 29.65 -1.98
N HIS A 614 5.51 28.33 -2.03
CA HIS A 614 5.51 27.45 -0.85
C HIS A 614 6.83 26.70 -0.68
N THR A 615 6.99 26.10 0.48
CA THR A 615 8.10 25.20 0.81
C THR A 615 7.59 23.98 1.58
N LEU A 616 8.36 22.88 1.55
CA LEU A 616 8.10 21.70 2.37
C LEU A 616 8.84 21.82 3.70
N ILE A 617 8.19 21.44 4.79
CA ILE A 617 8.84 21.08 6.06
C ILE A 617 8.81 19.56 6.15
N VAL A 618 9.98 18.96 6.29
CA VAL A 618 10.14 17.53 6.57
C VAL A 618 10.71 17.39 7.96
N ALA A 619 9.93 16.82 8.88
CA ALA A 619 10.31 16.66 10.28
C ALA A 619 10.29 15.17 10.67
N ASP A 620 11.42 14.68 11.19
CA ASP A 620 11.66 13.26 11.49
C ASP A 620 12.05 13.08 12.97
N TYR A 621 11.54 12.02 13.59
CA TYR A 621 11.94 11.67 14.95
C TYR A 621 13.30 10.98 14.98
N GLY A 622 14.21 11.50 15.78
CA GLY A 622 15.50 10.87 16.06
C GLY A 622 15.33 9.59 16.90
N GLN A 623 15.42 8.40 16.28
CA GLN A 623 15.45 7.09 16.94
C GLN A 623 14.22 6.81 17.84
N LEU A 624 13.02 7.16 17.38
CA LEU A 624 11.77 7.11 18.15
C LEU A 624 11.57 5.76 18.87
N GLU A 625 11.69 4.65 18.14
CA GLU A 625 11.46 3.31 18.68
C GLU A 625 12.43 2.93 19.79
N LEU A 626 13.70 3.38 19.71
CA LEU A 626 14.69 3.12 20.75
C LEU A 626 14.43 3.98 21.99
N ARG A 627 13.96 5.20 21.83
CA ARG A 627 13.53 6.07 22.95
C ARG A 627 12.31 5.47 23.67
N ILE A 628 11.34 4.98 22.90
CA ILE A 628 10.18 4.27 23.46
C ILE A 628 10.62 2.99 24.19
N LEU A 629 11.52 2.20 23.62
CA LEU A 629 12.06 1.01 24.29
C LEU A 629 12.74 1.35 25.61
N ALA A 630 13.55 2.43 25.65
CA ALA A 630 14.19 2.92 26.86
C ALA A 630 13.16 3.28 27.95
N HIS A 631 12.07 3.93 27.56
CA HIS A 631 10.94 4.27 28.47
C HIS A 631 10.22 3.02 28.98
N LEU A 632 9.77 2.12 28.07
CA LEU A 632 8.98 0.93 28.39
C LEU A 632 9.77 -0.08 29.25
N ALA A 633 11.04 -0.28 28.94
CA ALA A 633 11.92 -1.15 29.69
C ALA A 633 12.47 -0.49 30.96
N ASN A 634 12.32 0.82 31.12
CA ASN A 634 12.96 1.63 32.16
C ASN A 634 14.48 1.36 32.25
N CYS A 635 15.15 1.29 31.10
CA CYS A 635 16.55 0.92 31.00
C CYS A 635 17.45 2.13 31.30
N LYS A 636 18.16 2.10 32.44
CA LYS A 636 18.95 3.23 32.92
C LYS A 636 20.04 3.61 31.91
N SER A 637 20.82 2.67 31.40
CA SER A 637 21.91 2.95 30.45
C SER A 637 21.40 3.62 29.17
N MET A 638 20.22 3.21 28.65
CA MET A 638 19.62 3.85 27.49
C MET A 638 19.08 5.24 27.80
N LEU A 639 18.39 5.41 28.95
CA LEU A 639 17.87 6.71 29.38
C LEU A 639 18.99 7.75 29.59
N ASP A 640 20.08 7.34 30.22
CA ASP A 640 21.25 8.18 30.44
C ASP A 640 21.98 8.52 29.13
N ALA A 641 22.07 7.56 28.20
CA ALA A 641 22.62 7.80 26.86
C ALA A 641 21.80 8.84 26.07
N PHE A 642 20.47 8.76 26.13
CA PHE A 642 19.62 9.77 25.47
C PHE A 642 19.62 11.13 26.15
N LYS A 643 19.78 11.19 27.48
CA LYS A 643 19.94 12.46 28.21
C LYS A 643 21.26 13.15 27.88
N ALA A 644 22.33 12.38 27.76
CA ALA A 644 23.64 12.90 27.37
C ALA A 644 23.68 13.38 25.92
N GLY A 645 22.65 13.05 25.12
CA GLY A 645 22.56 13.42 23.71
C GLY A 645 23.48 12.57 22.82
N GLY A 646 23.39 12.85 21.52
CA GLY A 646 24.33 12.41 20.57
C GLY A 646 24.09 11.07 19.89
N ASP A 647 25.11 10.54 19.17
CA ASP A 647 24.98 9.30 18.41
C ASP A 647 24.87 8.06 19.31
N PHE A 648 23.64 7.67 19.57
CA PHE A 648 23.32 6.47 20.38
C PHE A 648 24.00 5.20 19.89
N HIS A 649 24.25 5.05 18.59
CA HIS A 649 24.90 3.88 18.03
C HIS A 649 26.40 3.85 18.29
N SER A 650 27.04 5.01 18.25
CA SER A 650 28.44 5.18 18.66
C SER A 650 28.63 4.92 20.16
N ARG A 651 27.72 5.40 21.01
CA ARG A 651 27.73 5.09 22.45
C ARG A 651 27.53 3.60 22.72
N THR A 652 26.64 2.96 21.95
CA THR A 652 26.46 1.51 22.06
C THR A 652 27.74 0.75 21.67
N ALA A 653 28.43 1.16 20.59
CA ALA A 653 29.69 0.54 20.18
C ALA A 653 30.77 0.73 21.24
N MET A 654 30.90 1.92 21.83
CA MET A 654 31.80 2.19 22.94
C MET A 654 31.53 1.29 24.16
N ASN A 655 30.26 1.09 24.52
CA ASN A 655 29.91 0.23 25.66
C ASN A 655 30.17 -1.27 25.41
N MET A 656 30.05 -1.70 24.15
CA MET A 656 30.20 -3.10 23.75
C MET A 656 31.67 -3.52 23.59
N TYR A 657 32.53 -2.62 23.10
CA TYR A 657 33.90 -2.94 22.67
C TYR A 657 34.92 -2.19 23.51
N ALA A 658 35.79 -2.89 24.22
CA ALA A 658 36.81 -2.30 25.12
C ALA A 658 37.77 -1.38 24.33
N HIS A 659 38.29 -1.84 23.18
CA HIS A 659 39.23 -1.06 22.37
C HIS A 659 38.60 0.25 21.81
N VAL A 660 37.29 0.28 21.58
CA VAL A 660 36.59 1.50 21.18
C VAL A 660 36.45 2.46 22.35
N ARG A 661 36.18 1.90 23.54
CA ARG A 661 36.09 2.70 24.78
C ARG A 661 37.43 3.36 25.13
N GLU A 662 38.50 2.58 25.10
CA GLU A 662 39.87 3.07 25.34
C GLU A 662 40.24 4.20 24.37
N ALA A 663 39.90 4.04 23.08
CA ALA A 663 40.18 5.07 22.10
C ALA A 663 39.42 6.39 22.35
N VAL A 664 38.20 6.31 22.92
CA VAL A 664 37.40 7.51 23.29
C VAL A 664 37.96 8.13 24.59
N GLU A 665 38.31 7.31 25.59
CA GLU A 665 38.87 7.76 26.89
C GLU A 665 40.23 8.44 26.70
N GLU A 666 41.07 7.89 25.83
CA GLU A 666 42.36 8.48 25.43
C GLU A 666 42.22 9.69 24.47
N LYS A 667 40.99 10.08 24.12
CA LYS A 667 40.70 11.19 23.20
C LYS A 667 41.31 11.03 21.78
N ARG A 668 41.58 9.79 21.37
CA ARG A 668 42.06 9.47 20.02
C ARG A 668 40.91 9.62 18.99
N VAL A 669 39.65 9.48 19.43
CA VAL A 669 38.45 9.67 18.63
C VAL A 669 37.37 10.42 19.43
N LEU A 670 36.56 11.21 18.76
CA LEU A 670 35.37 11.84 19.34
C LEU A 670 34.11 11.03 19.05
N LEU A 671 33.22 10.96 20.04
CA LEU A 671 31.85 10.41 19.83
C LEU A 671 31.07 11.29 18.87
N GLU A 672 31.19 12.60 19.01
CA GLU A 672 30.47 13.62 18.24
C GLU A 672 31.28 14.92 18.17
N TRP A 673 30.92 15.70 17.17
CA TRP A 673 31.48 17.04 16.98
C TRP A 673 30.38 17.97 16.49
N HIS A 674 30.30 19.13 17.17
CA HIS A 674 29.42 20.22 16.78
C HIS A 674 30.32 21.39 16.36
N PRO A 675 30.34 21.76 15.05
CA PRO A 675 31.19 22.83 14.56
C PRO A 675 30.84 24.15 15.23
N GLN A 676 31.85 24.83 15.72
CA GLN A 676 31.73 26.24 16.13
C GLN A 676 31.88 27.13 14.89
N PRO A 677 31.37 28.39 14.93
CA PRO A 677 31.55 29.31 13.81
C PRO A 677 33.05 29.47 13.47
N GLY A 678 33.47 29.02 12.27
CA GLY A 678 34.85 29.04 11.81
C GLY A 678 35.60 27.69 11.84
N GLU A 679 34.98 26.64 12.36
CA GLU A 679 35.58 25.30 12.35
C GLU A 679 34.99 24.45 11.23
N GLU A 680 35.81 24.02 10.27
CA GLU A 680 35.35 23.17 9.14
C GLU A 680 35.52 21.66 9.39
N LYS A 681 36.42 21.26 10.29
CA LYS A 681 36.74 19.84 10.56
C LYS A 681 36.95 19.58 12.04
N PRO A 682 36.57 18.36 12.53
CA PRO A 682 36.81 17.96 13.91
C PRO A 682 38.31 17.89 14.20
N PRO A 683 38.74 18.26 15.44
CA PRO A 683 40.15 18.25 15.81
C PRO A 683 40.79 16.85 15.83
N VAL A 684 40.00 15.78 16.03
CA VAL A 684 40.36 14.38 15.91
C VAL A 684 39.23 13.64 15.20
N PRO A 685 39.53 12.47 14.56
CA PRO A 685 38.52 11.72 13.81
C PRO A 685 37.31 11.33 14.67
N LEU A 686 36.16 11.20 14.06
CA LEU A 686 34.96 10.75 14.77
C LEU A 686 34.94 9.22 14.87
N LEU A 687 34.33 8.67 15.94
CA LEU A 687 34.15 7.25 16.14
C LEU A 687 33.42 6.60 14.93
N LYS A 688 32.46 7.31 14.35
CA LYS A 688 31.70 6.81 13.19
C LYS A 688 32.58 6.55 11.97
N ASP A 689 33.72 7.22 11.86
CA ASP A 689 34.64 7.12 10.72
C ASP A 689 35.72 6.08 10.98
N VAL A 690 36.31 6.05 12.16
CA VAL A 690 37.42 5.11 12.53
C VAL A 690 36.87 3.72 12.84
N PHE A 691 35.77 3.63 13.62
CA PHE A 691 35.17 2.38 14.06
C PHE A 691 33.81 2.13 13.38
N ALA A 692 33.77 2.37 12.07
CA ALA A 692 32.55 2.25 11.26
C ALA A 692 31.93 0.85 11.31
N ALA A 693 32.74 -0.21 11.39
CA ALA A 693 32.28 -1.59 11.44
C ALA A 693 31.59 -1.92 12.77
N GLU A 694 32.19 -1.55 13.89
CA GLU A 694 31.67 -1.72 15.24
C GLU A 694 30.38 -0.93 15.44
N ARG A 695 30.36 0.32 14.99
CA ARG A 695 29.17 1.17 15.00
C ARG A 695 28.05 0.59 14.15
N ARG A 696 28.35 0.02 12.97
CA ARG A 696 27.36 -0.65 12.11
C ARG A 696 26.79 -1.89 12.78
N LYS A 697 27.65 -2.72 13.42
CA LYS A 697 27.18 -3.87 14.21
C LYS A 697 26.29 -3.42 15.38
N ALA A 698 26.68 -2.37 16.11
CA ALA A 698 25.90 -1.78 17.19
C ALA A 698 24.54 -1.24 16.69
N LYS A 699 24.51 -0.52 15.56
CA LYS A 699 23.27 -0.04 14.92
C LYS A 699 22.34 -1.18 14.57
N MET A 700 22.87 -2.23 13.95
CA MET A 700 22.05 -3.41 13.55
C MET A 700 21.51 -4.15 14.78
N LEU A 701 22.29 -4.25 15.88
CA LEU A 701 21.83 -4.85 17.13
C LEU A 701 20.71 -4.05 17.78
N ASN A 702 20.90 -2.73 17.90
CA ASN A 702 19.91 -1.85 18.53
C ASN A 702 18.51 -2.05 17.90
N PHE A 703 18.41 -2.09 16.58
CA PHE A 703 17.15 -2.33 15.91
C PHE A 703 16.71 -3.81 15.95
N SER A 704 17.63 -4.75 15.70
CA SER A 704 17.28 -6.17 15.65
C SER A 704 16.77 -6.70 16.98
N ILE A 705 17.37 -6.27 18.09
CA ILE A 705 16.95 -6.69 19.44
C ILE A 705 15.63 -6.01 19.83
N ALA A 706 15.42 -4.74 19.47
CA ALA A 706 14.14 -4.07 19.67
C ALA A 706 12.98 -4.83 19.01
N TYR A 707 13.23 -5.49 17.88
CA TYR A 707 12.26 -6.33 17.17
C TYR A 707 12.25 -7.80 17.56
N GLY A 708 12.96 -8.19 18.61
CA GLY A 708 13.01 -9.56 19.10
C GLY A 708 13.71 -10.56 18.18
N LYS A 709 14.65 -10.10 17.33
CA LYS A 709 15.43 -10.97 16.44
C LYS A 709 16.32 -11.91 17.23
N THR A 710 16.34 -13.19 16.86
CA THR A 710 17.13 -14.22 17.54
C THR A 710 18.59 -14.23 17.08
N PRO A 711 19.55 -14.75 17.90
CA PRO A 711 20.95 -14.90 17.47
C PRO A 711 21.11 -15.70 16.17
N VAL A 712 20.27 -16.71 15.92
CA VAL A 712 20.25 -17.47 14.66
C VAL A 712 19.85 -16.57 13.47
N GLY A 713 18.88 -15.67 13.66
CA GLY A 713 18.52 -14.70 12.64
C GLY A 713 19.63 -13.70 12.36
N LEU A 714 20.33 -13.25 13.40
CA LEU A 714 21.46 -12.32 13.29
C LEU A 714 22.69 -12.98 12.63
N SER A 715 22.98 -14.25 12.94
CA SER A 715 24.09 -14.97 12.32
C SER A 715 23.94 -15.06 10.80
N ARG A 716 22.72 -15.24 10.31
CA ARG A 716 22.41 -15.24 8.87
C ARG A 716 22.63 -13.86 8.24
N ASP A 717 22.18 -12.79 8.91
CA ASP A 717 22.32 -11.43 8.38
C ASP A 717 23.78 -10.97 8.37
N TRP A 718 24.55 -11.33 9.38
CA TRP A 718 25.96 -10.94 9.52
C TRP A 718 26.91 -11.89 8.81
N LYS A 719 26.41 -13.06 8.35
CA LYS A 719 27.22 -14.14 7.78
C LYS A 719 28.34 -14.59 8.72
N VAL A 720 28.05 -14.63 10.03
CA VAL A 720 28.95 -15.09 11.09
C VAL A 720 28.43 -16.36 11.74
N SER A 721 29.25 -17.04 12.53
CA SER A 721 28.80 -18.23 13.27
C SER A 721 27.71 -17.89 14.29
N THR A 722 26.80 -18.83 14.54
CA THR A 722 25.73 -18.63 15.54
C THR A 722 26.31 -18.35 16.94
N ASN A 723 27.49 -18.91 17.28
CA ASN A 723 28.16 -18.66 18.53
C ASN A 723 28.69 -17.22 18.65
N GLU A 724 29.26 -16.69 17.58
CA GLU A 724 29.71 -15.30 17.55
C GLU A 724 28.53 -14.33 17.66
N ALA A 725 27.44 -14.57 16.91
CA ALA A 725 26.21 -13.77 17.02
C ALA A 725 25.64 -13.83 18.45
N LYS A 726 25.67 -15.01 19.11
CA LYS A 726 25.21 -15.18 20.50
C LYS A 726 26.05 -14.37 21.48
N LYS A 727 27.38 -14.44 21.39
CA LYS A 727 28.29 -13.65 22.23
C LYS A 727 28.05 -12.15 22.08
N THR A 728 27.89 -11.68 20.85
CA THR A 728 27.64 -10.26 20.57
C THR A 728 26.28 -9.78 21.13
N VAL A 729 25.26 -10.62 21.06
CA VAL A 729 23.94 -10.38 21.68
C VAL A 729 24.03 -10.35 23.21
N GLU A 730 24.82 -11.25 23.81
CA GLU A 730 25.05 -11.28 25.26
C GLU A 730 25.76 -10.01 25.74
N LEU A 731 26.78 -9.53 25.03
CA LEU A 731 27.43 -8.24 25.32
C LEU A 731 26.43 -7.07 25.34
N TRP A 732 25.51 -7.04 24.37
CA TRP A 732 24.48 -5.99 24.31
C TRP A 732 23.51 -6.06 25.51
N TYR A 733 23.05 -7.27 25.90
CA TYR A 733 22.15 -7.44 27.04
C TYR A 733 22.83 -7.25 28.41
N ASN A 734 24.14 -7.44 28.52
CA ASN A 734 24.89 -7.21 29.77
C ASN A 734 24.77 -5.77 30.26
N ASP A 735 24.76 -4.81 29.32
CA ASP A 735 24.56 -3.38 29.59
C ASP A 735 23.06 -3.00 29.70
N ARG A 736 22.13 -3.90 29.30
CA ARG A 736 20.69 -3.63 29.18
C ARG A 736 19.83 -4.76 29.71
N LYS A 737 20.09 -5.21 30.90
CA LYS A 737 19.37 -6.34 31.56
C LYS A 737 17.88 -6.06 31.73
N GLU A 738 17.51 -4.78 31.89
CA GLU A 738 16.12 -4.33 32.01
C GLU A 738 15.32 -4.60 30.70
N VAL A 739 15.95 -4.43 29.56
CA VAL A 739 15.33 -4.73 28.26
C VAL A 739 15.03 -6.22 28.15
N LEU A 740 15.97 -7.08 28.54
CA LEU A 740 15.77 -8.55 28.53
C LEU A 740 14.59 -8.96 29.43
N ARG A 741 14.52 -8.40 30.66
CA ARG A 741 13.41 -8.69 31.58
C ARG A 741 12.08 -8.19 31.05
N TRP A 742 12.06 -7.01 30.45
CA TRP A 742 10.86 -6.44 29.82
C TRP A 742 10.38 -7.31 28.64
N GLN A 743 11.27 -7.78 27.78
CA GLN A 743 10.93 -8.69 26.69
C GLN A 743 10.35 -10.02 27.19
N GLN A 744 10.92 -10.59 28.25
CA GLN A 744 10.39 -11.80 28.91
C GLN A 744 8.97 -11.55 29.45
N LYS A 745 8.74 -10.39 30.06
CA LYS A 745 7.41 -9.98 30.55
C LYS A 745 6.40 -9.86 29.40
N CYS A 746 6.78 -9.28 28.26
CA CYS A 746 5.92 -9.20 27.08
C CYS A 746 5.55 -10.59 26.53
N LYS A 747 6.52 -11.50 26.43
CA LYS A 747 6.26 -12.89 26.02
C LYS A 747 5.31 -13.60 26.97
N LYS A 748 5.53 -13.45 28.27
CA LYS A 748 4.67 -14.05 29.31
C LYS A 748 3.23 -13.52 29.22
N LYS A 749 3.03 -12.20 29.07
CA LYS A 749 1.71 -11.60 28.87
C LYS A 749 1.02 -12.15 27.61
N ALA A 750 1.74 -12.27 26.49
CA ALA A 750 1.17 -12.86 25.28
C ALA A 750 0.74 -14.31 25.46
N GLN A 751 1.42 -15.08 26.33
CA GLN A 751 1.10 -16.47 26.64
C GLN A 751 -0.11 -16.59 27.59
N GLU A 752 -0.16 -15.77 28.65
CA GLU A 752 -1.14 -15.85 29.72
C GLU A 752 -2.43 -15.04 29.41
N GLU A 753 -2.28 -13.79 28.93
CA GLU A 753 -3.38 -12.87 28.65
C GLU A 753 -3.83 -12.91 27.18
N GLY A 754 -3.03 -13.54 26.29
CA GLY A 754 -3.28 -13.56 24.85
C GLY A 754 -3.16 -12.20 24.17
N CYS A 755 -2.58 -11.19 24.82
CA CYS A 755 -2.44 -9.84 24.27
C CYS A 755 -1.26 -9.06 24.83
N VAL A 756 -0.91 -7.95 24.14
CA VAL A 756 0.03 -6.92 24.60
C VAL A 756 -0.56 -5.54 24.33
N TYR A 757 0.00 -4.51 24.98
CA TYR A 757 -0.50 -3.13 24.93
C TYR A 757 0.55 -2.16 24.43
N THR A 758 0.12 -1.11 23.75
CA THR A 758 0.93 0.03 23.37
C THR A 758 0.99 1.07 24.51
N LEU A 759 1.76 2.14 24.29
CA LEU A 759 1.93 3.25 25.23
C LEU A 759 0.58 3.88 25.65
N LEU A 760 -0.32 4.09 24.67
CA LEU A 760 -1.63 4.67 24.93
C LEU A 760 -2.71 3.62 25.32
N GLY A 761 -2.31 2.37 25.58
CA GLY A 761 -3.23 1.32 26.03
C GLY A 761 -4.00 0.59 24.93
N ARG A 762 -3.66 0.78 23.64
CA ARG A 762 -4.25 -0.03 22.55
C ARG A 762 -3.80 -1.48 22.68
N ARG A 763 -4.73 -2.39 22.50
CA ARG A 763 -4.51 -3.83 22.63
C ARG A 763 -4.24 -4.49 21.28
N ARG A 764 -3.25 -5.38 21.24
CA ARG A 764 -3.10 -6.37 20.17
C ARG A 764 -3.31 -7.77 20.74
N CYS A 765 -4.30 -8.48 20.19
CA CYS A 765 -4.59 -9.86 20.55
C CYS A 765 -3.76 -10.85 19.72
N PHE A 766 -3.50 -12.02 20.29
CA PHE A 766 -2.83 -13.13 19.62
C PHE A 766 -3.70 -14.38 19.68
N PRO A 767 -3.64 -15.26 18.66
CA PRO A 767 -4.29 -16.55 18.72
C PRO A 767 -3.70 -17.39 19.86
N SER A 768 -4.51 -18.30 20.38
CA SER A 768 -4.06 -19.20 21.46
C SER A 768 -2.75 -19.91 21.11
N MET A 769 -1.77 -19.81 22.01
CA MET A 769 -0.46 -20.47 21.86
C MET A 769 -0.49 -21.97 22.20
N THR A 770 -1.57 -22.47 22.80
CA THR A 770 -1.70 -23.86 23.26
C THR A 770 -1.55 -24.88 22.13
N HIS A 771 -2.11 -24.57 20.96
CA HIS A 771 -2.09 -25.45 19.78
C HIS A 771 -1.16 -24.94 18.67
N ALA A 772 -0.37 -23.89 18.95
CA ALA A 772 0.48 -23.29 17.94
C ALA A 772 1.75 -24.13 17.69
N SER A 773 2.15 -24.29 16.43
CA SER A 773 3.43 -24.90 16.06
C SER A 773 4.61 -24.08 16.60
N HIS A 774 5.81 -24.69 16.67
CA HIS A 774 7.00 -23.99 17.14
C HIS A 774 7.31 -22.72 16.37
N GLY A 775 7.13 -22.74 15.06
CA GLY A 775 7.28 -21.54 14.18
C GLY A 775 6.27 -20.44 14.50
N GLN A 776 5.00 -20.81 14.73
CA GLN A 776 3.94 -19.88 15.12
C GLN A 776 4.19 -19.26 16.50
N LYS A 777 4.61 -20.07 17.49
CA LYS A 777 5.01 -19.57 18.81
C LYS A 777 6.12 -18.54 18.72
N GLY A 778 7.17 -18.82 17.97
CA GLY A 778 8.26 -17.89 17.75
C GLY A 778 7.84 -16.61 17.01
N HIS A 779 6.85 -16.69 16.11
CA HIS A 779 6.27 -15.51 15.46
C HIS A 779 5.49 -14.64 16.45
N ILE A 780 4.63 -15.25 17.27
CA ILE A 780 3.84 -14.55 18.29
C ILE A 780 4.75 -13.89 19.33
N GLU A 781 5.80 -14.58 19.79
CA GLU A 781 6.77 -14.02 20.73
C GLU A 781 7.47 -12.76 20.18
N ARG A 782 7.91 -12.81 18.92
CA ARG A 782 8.49 -11.62 18.27
C ARG A 782 7.47 -10.48 18.12
N ALA A 783 6.25 -10.81 17.74
CA ALA A 783 5.18 -9.82 17.63
C ALA A 783 4.82 -9.22 19.00
N ALA A 784 4.86 -10.01 20.08
CA ALA A 784 4.62 -9.55 21.44
C ALA A 784 5.69 -8.57 21.94
N ILE A 785 6.94 -8.71 21.49
CA ILE A 785 8.02 -7.76 21.78
C ILE A 785 7.90 -6.51 20.92
N ASN A 786 7.68 -6.70 19.62
CA ASN A 786 7.69 -5.63 18.65
C ASN A 786 6.46 -4.68 18.77
N THR A 787 5.29 -5.23 19.07
CA THR A 787 4.05 -4.43 19.09
C THR A 787 4.05 -3.30 20.12
N PRO A 788 4.46 -3.48 21.38
CA PRO A 788 4.55 -2.37 22.31
C PRO A 788 5.47 -1.25 21.84
N VAL A 789 6.59 -1.57 21.19
CA VAL A 789 7.54 -0.57 20.68
C VAL A 789 7.00 0.14 19.44
N GLN A 790 6.72 -0.63 18.39
CA GLN A 790 6.29 -0.08 17.11
C GLN A 790 4.89 0.52 17.17
N GLY A 791 3.98 -0.09 17.95
CA GLY A 791 2.63 0.45 18.16
C GLY A 791 2.66 1.74 18.95
N SER A 792 3.55 1.86 19.94
CA SER A 792 3.73 3.10 20.70
C SER A 792 4.37 4.20 19.83
N ALA A 793 5.25 3.84 18.90
CA ALA A 793 5.77 4.81 17.93
C ALA A 793 4.64 5.34 17.02
N ALA A 794 3.71 4.47 16.62
CA ALA A 794 2.51 4.90 15.89
C ALA A 794 1.59 5.80 16.74
N ASP A 795 1.44 5.52 18.04
CA ASP A 795 0.69 6.38 18.97
C ASP A 795 1.31 7.78 19.09
N VAL A 796 2.63 7.85 19.26
CA VAL A 796 3.36 9.12 19.33
C VAL A 796 3.21 9.93 18.04
N ALA A 797 3.39 9.29 16.88
CA ALA A 797 3.26 9.94 15.58
C ALA A 797 1.82 10.45 15.35
N MET A 798 0.80 9.66 15.70
CA MET A 798 -0.60 10.06 15.65
C MET A 798 -0.88 11.28 16.51
N CYS A 799 -0.42 11.28 17.77
CA CYS A 799 -0.59 12.41 18.68
C CYS A 799 0.10 13.66 18.16
N ALA A 800 1.32 13.53 17.62
CA ALA A 800 2.05 14.66 17.04
C ALA A 800 1.29 15.26 15.84
N MET A 801 0.75 14.42 14.96
CA MET A 801 -0.06 14.89 13.83
C MET A 801 -1.33 15.60 14.28
N LEU A 802 -1.99 15.10 15.34
CA LEU A 802 -3.14 15.75 15.95
C LEU A 802 -2.79 17.09 16.59
N GLU A 803 -1.63 17.20 17.26
CA GLU A 803 -1.15 18.48 17.82
C GLU A 803 -0.84 19.50 16.71
N ILE A 804 -0.20 19.06 15.62
CA ILE A 804 0.04 19.89 14.44
C ILE A 804 -1.29 20.37 13.82
N ASP A 805 -2.27 19.46 13.63
CA ASP A 805 -3.57 19.85 13.06
C ASP A 805 -4.40 20.74 14.01
N ARG A 806 -4.26 20.60 15.32
CA ARG A 806 -4.95 21.44 16.32
C ARG A 806 -4.32 22.83 16.43
N ASN A 807 -3.06 22.99 16.08
CA ASN A 807 -2.32 24.25 16.24
C ASN A 807 -2.93 25.39 15.40
N THR A 808 -3.50 26.38 16.06
CA THR A 808 -4.17 27.51 15.40
C THR A 808 -3.19 28.36 14.61
N ARG A 809 -1.96 28.54 15.12
CA ARG A 809 -0.96 29.36 14.45
C ARG A 809 -0.50 28.77 13.13
N LEU A 810 -0.31 27.45 13.05
CA LEU A 810 -0.01 26.78 11.77
C LEU A 810 -1.15 26.94 10.77
N LYS A 811 -2.40 26.88 11.21
CA LYS A 811 -3.59 27.09 10.35
C LYS A 811 -3.65 28.53 9.82
N GLU A 812 -3.44 29.52 10.69
CA GLU A 812 -3.40 30.95 10.32
C GLU A 812 -2.28 31.26 9.32
N LEU A 813 -1.13 30.59 9.47
CA LEU A 813 0.00 30.70 8.56
C LEU A 813 -0.19 29.92 7.23
N GLY A 814 -1.30 29.16 7.09
CA GLY A 814 -1.61 28.42 5.86
C GLY A 814 -0.85 27.09 5.70
N TRP A 815 -0.28 26.53 6.77
CA TRP A 815 0.45 25.27 6.72
C TRP A 815 -0.48 24.06 6.73
N ARG A 816 -0.18 23.08 5.88
CA ARG A 816 -0.98 21.86 5.66
C ARG A 816 -0.14 20.62 5.87
N LEU A 817 -0.66 19.64 6.60
CA LEU A 817 -0.07 18.31 6.72
C LEU A 817 -0.41 17.49 5.48
N LEU A 818 0.60 16.99 4.78
CA LEU A 818 0.42 16.26 3.52
C LEU A 818 0.58 14.75 3.65
N LEU A 819 1.64 14.30 4.34
CA LEU A 819 2.01 12.89 4.38
C LEU A 819 2.73 12.56 5.69
N GLN A 820 2.57 11.31 6.13
CA GLN A 820 3.37 10.71 7.20
C GLN A 820 4.07 9.47 6.66
N VAL A 821 5.39 9.37 6.87
CA VAL A 821 6.23 8.27 6.40
C VAL A 821 7.03 7.72 7.58
N HIS A 822 6.61 6.58 8.13
CA HIS A 822 7.21 5.96 9.32
C HIS A 822 7.23 6.90 10.53
N ASP A 823 8.34 7.53 10.82
CA ASP A 823 8.53 8.45 11.95
C ASP A 823 8.66 9.92 11.48
N GLU A 824 8.42 10.18 10.18
CA GLU A 824 8.56 11.46 9.49
C GLU A 824 7.19 12.04 9.13
N VAL A 825 7.01 13.35 9.26
CA VAL A 825 5.85 14.10 8.77
C VAL A 825 6.27 15.15 7.76
N ILE A 826 5.43 15.36 6.74
CA ILE A 826 5.67 16.31 5.66
C ILE A 826 4.53 17.33 5.65
N LEU A 827 4.90 18.61 5.73
CA LEU A 827 3.98 19.74 5.64
C LEU A 827 4.36 20.62 4.46
N GLU A 828 3.39 21.40 3.99
CA GLU A 828 3.57 22.41 2.96
C GLU A 828 2.92 23.73 3.38
N GLY A 829 3.56 24.84 3.10
CA GLY A 829 3.03 26.17 3.38
C GLY A 829 3.90 27.29 2.84
N PRO A 830 3.51 28.56 3.04
CA PRO A 830 4.19 29.74 2.52
C PRO A 830 5.65 29.82 2.96
N THR A 831 6.55 30.09 2.02
CA THR A 831 8.00 30.14 2.26
C THR A 831 8.38 31.21 3.30
N GLU A 832 7.66 32.33 3.35
CA GLU A 832 7.92 33.44 4.26
C GLU A 832 7.81 33.05 5.74
N SER A 833 6.92 32.12 6.08
CA SER A 833 6.69 31.65 7.43
C SER A 833 7.38 30.33 7.78
N ALA A 834 8.25 29.81 6.89
CA ALA A 834 8.81 28.45 7.00
C ALA A 834 9.59 28.20 8.30
N GLU A 835 10.48 29.10 8.70
CA GLU A 835 11.28 28.94 9.91
C GLU A 835 10.42 28.99 11.19
N LEU A 836 9.41 29.90 11.23
CA LEU A 836 8.44 29.95 12.33
C LEU A 836 7.62 28.67 12.41
N ALA A 837 7.08 28.23 11.28
CA ALA A 837 6.29 27.00 11.21
C ALA A 837 7.11 25.76 11.60
N LYS A 838 8.37 25.68 11.14
CA LYS A 838 9.31 24.61 11.50
C LYS A 838 9.51 24.54 13.03
N ALA A 839 9.71 25.68 13.68
CA ALA A 839 9.85 25.73 15.14
C ALA A 839 8.60 25.20 15.85
N ILE A 840 7.40 25.58 15.40
CA ILE A 840 6.12 25.10 15.94
C ILE A 840 5.95 23.59 15.70
N VAL A 841 6.30 23.08 14.51
CA VAL A 841 6.23 21.64 14.19
C VAL A 841 7.16 20.85 15.11
N ILE A 842 8.40 21.30 15.32
CA ILE A 842 9.34 20.69 16.26
C ILE A 842 8.76 20.66 17.68
N GLU A 843 8.13 21.74 18.14
CA GLU A 843 7.49 21.78 19.45
C GLU A 843 6.33 20.77 19.55
N CYS A 844 5.40 20.76 18.58
CA CYS A 844 4.29 19.82 18.54
C CYS A 844 4.77 18.36 18.56
N MET A 845 5.81 18.04 17.80
CA MET A 845 6.37 16.69 17.74
C MET A 845 7.15 16.32 19.01
N SER A 846 7.86 17.27 19.62
CA SER A 846 8.61 17.01 20.88
C SER A 846 7.69 16.86 22.09
N LYS A 847 6.48 17.42 22.04
CA LYS A 847 5.47 17.42 23.10
C LYS A 847 4.10 16.94 22.56
N PRO A 848 3.99 15.70 22.04
CA PRO A 848 2.83 15.26 21.25
C PRO A 848 1.56 14.98 22.08
N PHE A 849 1.64 14.99 23.41
CA PHE A 849 0.54 14.65 24.30
C PHE A 849 -0.06 15.92 24.93
N TYR A 850 -0.89 16.63 24.18
CA TYR A 850 -1.51 17.91 24.61
C TYR A 850 -0.47 18.95 25.09
N GLY A 851 0.57 19.16 24.27
CA GLY A 851 1.66 20.09 24.58
C GLY A 851 2.64 19.59 25.64
N THR A 852 2.58 18.31 26.02
CA THR A 852 3.47 17.69 27.00
C THR A 852 4.16 16.44 26.48
N ASN A 853 5.20 15.99 27.18
CA ASN A 853 5.84 14.69 26.95
C ASN A 853 5.97 13.95 28.28
N PHE A 854 5.18 12.90 28.48
CA PHE A 854 5.23 12.09 29.70
C PHE A 854 6.24 10.93 29.64
N LEU A 855 6.96 10.77 28.51
CA LEU A 855 8.01 9.76 28.43
C LEU A 855 9.19 10.13 29.34
N LYS A 856 9.87 9.13 29.86
CA LYS A 856 11.10 9.29 30.66
C LYS A 856 12.29 9.80 29.85
N VAL A 857 12.11 10.03 28.56
CA VAL A 857 13.11 10.44 27.59
C VAL A 857 12.56 11.54 26.71
N GLY A 858 13.37 12.54 26.39
CA GLY A 858 13.00 13.59 25.45
C GLY A 858 12.81 13.01 24.03
N LEU A 859 11.91 13.58 23.28
CA LEU A 859 11.72 13.29 21.86
C LEU A 859 12.55 14.29 21.04
N SER A 860 13.56 13.79 20.35
CA SER A 860 14.38 14.59 19.45
C SER A 860 13.73 14.63 18.07
N VAL A 861 13.62 15.82 17.50
CA VAL A 861 13.04 16.06 16.18
C VAL A 861 14.05 16.80 15.33
N ASP A 862 14.35 16.27 14.16
CA ASP A 862 15.13 16.93 13.12
C ASP A 862 14.17 17.42 12.02
N ALA A 863 14.20 18.70 11.70
CA ALA A 863 13.31 19.29 10.71
C ALA A 863 14.05 20.24 9.78
N LYS A 864 13.79 20.10 8.49
CA LYS A 864 14.37 20.94 7.44
C LYS A 864 13.31 21.50 6.51
N CYS A 865 13.60 22.68 5.97
CA CYS A 865 12.80 23.33 4.95
C CYS A 865 13.49 23.24 3.60
N ALA A 866 12.77 22.84 2.56
CA ALA A 866 13.28 22.85 1.19
C ALA A 866 12.13 22.81 0.16
N GLN A 867 12.47 23.13 -1.11
CA GLN A 867 11.51 23.10 -2.22
C GLN A 867 11.11 21.69 -2.65
N ASN A 868 11.85 20.66 -2.27
CA ASN A 868 11.53 19.27 -2.56
C ASN A 868 11.90 18.33 -1.40
N TRP A 869 11.27 17.15 -1.39
CA TRP A 869 11.46 16.17 -0.31
C TRP A 869 12.89 15.62 -0.21
N TYR A 870 13.62 15.51 -1.32
CA TYR A 870 15.00 15.03 -1.31
C TYR A 870 15.95 16.01 -0.59
N ALA A 871 15.83 17.31 -0.87
CA ALA A 871 16.66 18.35 -0.27
C ALA A 871 16.30 18.61 1.21
N ALA A 872 15.06 18.37 1.61
CA ALA A 872 14.60 18.50 2.98
C ALA A 872 15.00 17.32 3.89
N LYS A 873 15.66 16.31 3.39
CA LYS A 873 16.15 15.16 4.16
C LYS A 873 17.67 15.07 4.11
#